data_6d8452376ea8151d19a1511d96cfa81a
#
_entry.id   6d8452376ea8151d19a1511d96cfa81a
#
_cell.length_a   1.000
_cell.length_b   1.000
_cell.length_c   1.000
_cell.angle_alpha   90.00
_cell.angle_beta   90.00
_cell.angle_gamma   90.00
#
_symmetry.space_group_name_H-M   'P 1'
#
loop_
_entity.id
_entity.type
_entity.pdbx_description
1 polymer ?
#
loop_
_entity_poly.entity_id
_entity_poly.type
_entity_poly.pdbx_seq_one_letter_code
_entity_poly.pdbx_strand_id
1 'polypeptide(L)'
;MLRYWAPLPVYFSAFCQFLAGGSDINGYLIYISLVFYGGALVWLYIGIRQQRIMLGTFVGVLWFFLPNNLSTLFVVGHLGRALLMVFLPLILYFIEISLVKGRWKTVCKIVPIYACMLLCDLEYAAVFALIMLSYLLIYRIINHQKGRCIPIMCAMLLGFALIGIWLVPSLRGGKLADDALRMMKGYFQDAVISLDPVRRLTRGNVDYYFGLSVFLLAVFGAVCGKKRSLHGFWAGLIVFACTTTSMCAIFAKIPGGRYIWMLQFISIALCFILYSFVTWDTLKRGFVVICCIILVVDIVPSYTLIYHGKGTLTASENMEQSAQGTLIAKARKITKQRAALIDGSTLGAMAPYLLTDYNGAKVPESFGTGWRAATTSNNIARLNDAVEEGFYLFLFDRCLELGDDTVLIKKSELRDPDKDLIEVTECAQKLGYRLAASNDSYLLYHIKTYEQFGTTCQYEGLAIGSSSDFLAYGYPNIEPGDSNNVNDYSYDKLSKYKVIYLSGFTYDDKDKAEKMLLKLSEAGVRIIVNGDGIPDNPQTKIKEFMGVECQDIYFQNGYPVLYTKEGELDTSLFDVDKRNWKTVYLNGLDNTMGYLYDTGVKIDFAGNVENDNIVFLGINLTYHYFLTRDESVGKFLGSLMDDSLAELPDRALVPLDIAQAGDQIIIISPQDQVNTTIAYQDIFDSSEKIHSVHNLLEVNSGETKITLKYPYFWPGMIVSIFGVIGWILFGVWMRKRQILNKS
;
A
#
# COMPACT_ATOMS: atom_id res chain seq x y z
N MET A 1 -3.37 6.91 -12.75
CA MET A 1 -2.35 7.48 -11.86
C MET A 1 -2.87 8.70 -11.08
N LEU A 2 -3.37 9.76 -11.71
CA LEU A 2 -3.90 10.96 -11.02
C LEU A 2 -5.16 10.70 -10.15
N ARG A 3 -5.76 9.52 -10.23
CA ARG A 3 -6.91 9.13 -9.42
C ARG A 3 -6.52 8.86 -7.96
N TYR A 4 -5.31 8.36 -7.71
CA TYR A 4 -4.83 8.00 -6.37
C TYR A 4 -3.88 9.02 -5.76
N TRP A 5 -3.14 9.71 -6.60
CA TRP A 5 -2.15 10.69 -6.17
C TRP A 5 -2.74 12.09 -6.21
N ALA A 6 -2.51 12.84 -5.16
CA ALA A 6 -2.87 14.24 -5.12
C ALA A 6 -2.20 15.00 -6.30
N PRO A 7 -2.94 15.75 -7.12
CA PRO A 7 -2.45 16.20 -8.42
C PRO A 7 -1.47 17.38 -8.35
N LEU A 8 -1.53 18.21 -7.32
CA LEU A 8 -0.73 19.45 -7.26
C LEU A 8 0.79 19.17 -7.24
N PRO A 9 1.34 18.20 -6.48
CA PRO A 9 2.75 17.88 -6.52
C PRO A 9 3.22 17.40 -7.90
N VAL A 10 2.36 16.66 -8.62
CA VAL A 10 2.66 16.15 -9.97
C VAL A 10 2.79 17.31 -10.95
N TYR A 11 1.81 18.22 -10.98
CA TYR A 11 1.87 19.40 -11.85
C TYR A 11 3.00 20.34 -11.47
N PHE A 12 3.26 20.52 -10.17
CA PHE A 12 4.35 21.37 -9.70
C PHE A 12 5.72 20.75 -10.02
N SER A 13 5.86 19.41 -9.92
CA SER A 13 7.06 18.70 -10.34
C SER A 13 7.30 18.83 -11.84
N ALA A 14 6.26 18.63 -12.67
CA ALA A 14 6.34 18.81 -14.12
C ALA A 14 6.73 20.25 -14.50
N PHE A 15 6.21 21.25 -13.79
CA PHE A 15 6.62 22.64 -13.96
C PHE A 15 8.10 22.86 -13.62
N CYS A 16 8.59 22.29 -12.53
CA CYS A 16 10.01 22.37 -12.16
C CYS A 16 10.90 21.68 -13.20
N GLN A 17 10.47 20.53 -13.72
CA GLN A 17 11.17 19.80 -14.78
C GLN A 17 11.21 20.63 -16.09
N PHE A 18 10.11 21.28 -16.45
CA PHE A 18 10.08 22.21 -17.58
C PHE A 18 11.09 23.36 -17.39
N LEU A 19 11.15 23.97 -16.21
CA LEU A 19 12.15 25.02 -15.90
C LEU A 19 13.59 24.50 -15.97
N ALA A 20 13.80 23.20 -15.71
CA ALA A 20 15.08 22.53 -15.79
C ALA A 20 15.45 22.06 -17.20
N GLY A 21 14.72 22.46 -18.24
CA GLY A 21 14.96 22.03 -19.62
C GLY A 21 14.70 20.53 -19.86
N GLY A 22 13.80 19.92 -19.09
CA GLY A 22 13.45 18.49 -19.18
C GLY A 22 14.28 17.55 -18.30
N SER A 23 15.30 18.06 -17.62
CA SER A 23 16.11 17.25 -16.70
C SER A 23 15.36 16.90 -15.42
N ASP A 24 15.18 15.60 -15.14
CA ASP A 24 14.51 15.09 -13.94
C ASP A 24 15.24 15.51 -12.66
N ILE A 25 16.58 15.36 -12.64
CA ILE A 25 17.42 15.65 -11.47
C ILE A 25 17.38 17.15 -11.16
N ASN A 26 17.60 17.99 -12.17
CA ASN A 26 17.56 19.44 -11.99
C ASN A 26 16.13 19.90 -11.64
N GLY A 27 15.11 19.30 -12.24
CA GLY A 27 13.71 19.54 -11.89
C GLY A 27 13.42 19.24 -10.43
N TYR A 28 13.91 18.10 -9.93
CA TYR A 28 13.80 17.74 -8.52
C TYR A 28 14.54 18.71 -7.60
N LEU A 29 15.76 19.14 -7.95
CA LEU A 29 16.51 20.13 -7.18
C LEU A 29 15.81 21.49 -7.13
N ILE A 30 15.22 21.92 -8.26
CA ILE A 30 14.38 23.14 -8.32
C ILE A 30 13.15 22.98 -7.42
N TYR A 31 12.47 21.81 -7.47
CA TYR A 31 11.32 21.54 -6.62
C TYR A 31 11.66 21.68 -5.14
N ILE A 32 12.70 21.00 -4.68
CA ILE A 32 13.15 21.06 -3.29
C ILE A 32 13.51 22.49 -2.90
N SER A 33 14.27 23.18 -3.75
CA SER A 33 14.68 24.57 -3.50
C SER A 33 13.47 25.49 -3.33
N LEU A 34 12.49 25.40 -4.21
CA LEU A 34 11.26 26.19 -4.13
C LEU A 34 10.44 25.88 -2.88
N VAL A 35 10.38 24.59 -2.45
CA VAL A 35 9.71 24.19 -1.22
C VAL A 35 10.41 24.78 0.00
N PHE A 36 11.75 24.68 0.09
CA PHE A 36 12.54 25.23 1.20
C PHE A 36 12.40 26.75 1.28
N TYR A 37 12.67 27.46 0.17
CA TYR A 37 12.52 28.91 0.11
C TYR A 37 11.08 29.36 0.34
N GLY A 38 10.10 28.66 -0.23
CA GLY A 38 8.68 28.95 -0.03
C GLY A 38 8.29 28.86 1.44
N GLY A 39 8.70 27.81 2.14
CA GLY A 39 8.47 27.66 3.58
C GLY A 39 9.14 28.76 4.40
N ALA A 40 10.42 29.07 4.11
CA ALA A 40 11.13 30.15 4.79
C ALA A 40 10.46 31.52 4.56
N LEU A 41 10.02 31.80 3.33
CA LEU A 41 9.32 33.05 2.99
C LEU A 41 7.95 33.16 3.69
N VAL A 42 7.24 32.06 3.88
CA VAL A 42 5.97 32.06 4.63
C VAL A 42 6.23 32.45 6.10
N TRP A 43 7.24 31.86 6.73
CA TRP A 43 7.61 32.23 8.11
C TRP A 43 8.11 33.66 8.21
N LEU A 44 8.91 34.13 7.26
CA LEU A 44 9.34 35.53 7.18
C LEU A 44 8.12 36.44 7.05
N TYR A 45 7.15 36.12 6.16
CA TYR A 45 5.90 36.88 6.03
C TYR A 45 5.13 36.95 7.36
N ILE A 46 5.02 35.83 8.09
CA ILE A 46 4.40 35.80 9.42
C ILE A 46 5.18 36.71 10.38
N GLY A 47 6.53 36.63 10.40
CA GLY A 47 7.39 37.46 11.22
C GLY A 47 7.19 38.97 10.96
N ILE A 48 7.11 39.38 9.69
CA ILE A 48 6.81 40.77 9.28
C ILE A 48 5.44 41.20 9.82
N ARG A 49 4.40 40.34 9.66
CA ARG A 49 3.05 40.64 10.10
C ARG A 49 2.89 40.69 11.61
N GLN A 50 3.75 40.00 12.35
CA GLN A 50 3.80 40.00 13.81
C GLN A 50 4.83 41.01 14.39
N GLN A 51 5.49 41.81 13.51
CA GLN A 51 6.55 42.76 13.89
C GLN A 51 7.77 42.08 14.57
N ARG A 52 8.07 40.83 14.15
CA ARG A 52 9.14 39.97 14.67
C ARG A 52 9.94 39.33 13.55
N ILE A 53 10.47 40.19 12.66
CA ILE A 53 11.14 39.77 11.43
C ILE A 53 12.26 38.75 11.72
N MET A 54 13.19 39.08 12.61
CA MET A 54 14.33 38.19 12.94
C MET A 54 13.89 36.81 13.43
N LEU A 55 12.85 36.75 14.28
CA LEU A 55 12.32 35.49 14.78
C LEU A 55 11.61 34.69 13.68
N GLY A 56 10.83 35.36 12.82
CA GLY A 56 10.20 34.73 11.66
C GLY A 56 11.23 34.16 10.68
N THR A 57 12.31 34.90 10.42
CA THR A 57 13.43 34.42 9.59
C THR A 57 14.12 33.21 10.20
N PHE A 58 14.44 33.27 11.49
CA PHE A 58 15.05 32.15 12.21
C PHE A 58 14.19 30.89 12.14
N VAL A 59 12.90 31.00 12.47
CA VAL A 59 11.96 29.87 12.40
C VAL A 59 11.79 29.37 10.96
N GLY A 60 11.83 30.27 9.98
CA GLY A 60 11.76 29.90 8.57
C GLY A 60 12.94 29.05 8.11
N VAL A 61 14.14 29.40 8.54
CA VAL A 61 15.32 28.55 8.29
C VAL A 61 15.22 27.24 9.06
N LEU A 62 14.86 27.29 10.35
CA LEU A 62 14.74 26.11 11.21
C LEU A 62 13.70 25.09 10.65
N TRP A 63 12.61 25.57 10.05
CA TRP A 63 11.44 24.78 9.72
C TRP A 63 11.74 23.50 8.93
N PHE A 64 12.46 23.62 7.82
CA PHE A 64 12.82 22.46 7.00
C PHE A 64 14.11 21.76 7.45
N PHE A 65 14.90 22.37 8.35
CA PHE A 65 16.06 21.70 8.93
C PHE A 65 15.72 20.87 10.18
N LEU A 66 14.50 20.94 10.69
CA LEU A 66 14.06 19.99 11.72
C LEU A 66 13.99 18.56 11.14
N PRO A 67 14.50 17.55 11.88
CA PRO A 67 14.69 16.19 11.35
C PRO A 67 13.45 15.59 10.69
N ASN A 68 12.26 15.70 11.29
CA ASN A 68 11.05 15.15 10.70
C ASN A 68 10.65 15.81 9.38
N ASN A 69 10.83 17.13 9.28
CA ASN A 69 10.50 17.85 8.06
C ASN A 69 11.52 17.56 6.96
N LEU A 70 12.80 17.45 7.34
CA LEU A 70 13.88 17.07 6.43
C LEU A 70 13.71 15.62 5.96
N SER A 71 13.40 14.69 6.87
CA SER A 71 13.21 13.28 6.55
C SER A 71 12.04 13.05 5.58
N THR A 72 11.01 13.89 5.61
CA THR A 72 9.88 13.83 4.67
C THR A 72 10.35 13.93 3.22
N LEU A 73 11.38 14.74 2.96
CA LEU A 73 11.97 14.87 1.61
C LEU A 73 13.02 13.81 1.32
N PHE A 74 13.97 13.59 2.22
CA PHE A 74 15.19 12.85 1.92
C PHE A 74 15.16 11.39 2.36
N VAL A 75 14.27 11.00 3.25
CA VAL A 75 14.10 9.60 3.70
C VAL A 75 12.81 9.00 3.16
N VAL A 76 11.68 9.69 3.35
CA VAL A 76 10.36 9.22 2.92
C VAL A 76 10.12 9.53 1.43
N GLY A 77 10.74 10.58 0.88
CA GLY A 77 10.58 10.99 -0.51
C GLY A 77 9.18 11.53 -0.85
N HIS A 78 8.42 12.01 0.13
CA HIS A 78 7.03 12.41 -0.05
C HIS A 78 6.90 13.88 -0.47
N LEU A 79 7.07 14.14 -1.78
CA LEU A 79 7.03 15.50 -2.35
C LEU A 79 5.74 16.26 -2.04
N GLY A 80 4.59 15.59 -2.09
CA GLY A 80 3.29 16.18 -1.78
C GLY A 80 3.20 16.73 -0.37
N ARG A 81 3.65 15.96 0.60
CA ARG A 81 3.67 16.36 2.01
C ARG A 81 4.65 17.50 2.25
N ALA A 82 5.81 17.46 1.62
CA ALA A 82 6.78 18.55 1.71
C ALA A 82 6.23 19.87 1.16
N LEU A 83 5.53 19.84 0.03
CA LEU A 83 4.84 21.01 -0.53
C LEU A 83 3.71 21.48 0.41
N LEU A 84 2.93 20.57 0.99
CA LEU A 84 1.90 20.89 1.97
C LEU A 84 2.46 21.61 3.19
N MET A 85 3.67 21.24 3.65
CA MET A 85 4.34 21.89 4.80
C MET A 85 4.63 23.39 4.56
N VAL A 86 4.67 23.85 3.32
CA VAL A 86 4.75 25.29 3.00
C VAL A 86 3.43 25.99 3.38
N PHE A 87 2.30 25.31 3.19
CA PHE A 87 0.97 25.88 3.47
C PHE A 87 0.57 25.77 4.94
N LEU A 88 1.13 24.86 5.72
CA LEU A 88 0.78 24.68 7.14
C LEU A 88 0.89 25.97 7.97
N PRO A 89 2.02 26.67 8.04
CA PRO A 89 2.11 27.90 8.82
C PRO A 89 1.24 29.03 8.21
N LEU A 90 1.05 29.03 6.90
CA LEU A 90 0.24 30.02 6.21
C LEU A 90 -1.24 29.90 6.56
N ILE A 91 -1.79 28.68 6.53
CA ILE A 91 -3.20 28.45 6.88
C ILE A 91 -3.43 28.74 8.36
N LEU A 92 -2.53 28.33 9.25
CA LEU A 92 -2.61 28.59 10.68
C LEU A 92 -2.61 30.11 10.97
N TYR A 93 -1.77 30.87 10.27
CA TYR A 93 -1.77 32.34 10.33
C TYR A 93 -3.14 32.93 9.95
N PHE A 94 -3.74 32.51 8.84
CA PHE A 94 -5.04 33.04 8.41
C PHE A 94 -6.17 32.60 9.34
N ILE A 95 -6.12 31.40 9.89
CA ILE A 95 -7.09 30.91 10.89
C ILE A 95 -7.01 31.79 12.15
N GLU A 96 -5.82 32.00 12.69
CA GLU A 96 -5.66 32.79 13.91
C GLU A 96 -6.10 34.25 13.73
N ILE A 97 -5.68 34.89 12.63
CA ILE A 97 -6.15 36.25 12.34
C ILE A 97 -7.68 36.31 12.19
N SER A 98 -8.26 35.28 11.60
CA SER A 98 -9.73 35.19 11.47
C SER A 98 -10.41 35.05 12.82
N LEU A 99 -9.81 34.30 13.74
CA LEU A 99 -10.30 34.18 15.13
C LEU A 99 -10.19 35.50 15.89
N VAL A 100 -9.06 36.20 15.77
CA VAL A 100 -8.80 37.44 16.51
C VAL A 100 -9.50 38.65 15.89
N LYS A 101 -9.35 38.88 14.60
CA LYS A 101 -9.81 40.10 13.92
C LYS A 101 -11.17 39.96 13.22
N GLY A 102 -11.62 38.72 12.92
CA GLY A 102 -12.89 38.43 12.25
C GLY A 102 -13.04 39.06 10.86
N ARG A 103 -11.93 39.37 10.16
CA ARG A 103 -11.96 40.03 8.85
C ARG A 103 -12.40 39.04 7.77
N TRP A 104 -13.45 39.39 7.00
CA TRP A 104 -13.99 38.51 5.95
C TRP A 104 -12.93 38.08 4.91
N LYS A 105 -12.04 39.00 4.49
CA LYS A 105 -10.97 38.68 3.54
C LYS A 105 -10.01 37.61 4.03
N THR A 106 -9.75 37.52 5.34
CA THR A 106 -8.86 36.53 5.91
C THR A 106 -9.51 35.15 5.96
N VAL A 107 -10.78 35.08 6.32
CA VAL A 107 -11.55 33.82 6.34
C VAL A 107 -11.68 33.27 4.92
N CYS A 108 -11.98 34.11 3.92
CA CYS A 108 -12.10 33.68 2.52
C CYS A 108 -10.78 33.12 1.94
N LYS A 109 -9.61 33.53 2.44
CA LYS A 109 -8.31 33.00 2.00
C LYS A 109 -8.04 31.59 2.52
N ILE A 110 -8.71 31.15 3.59
CA ILE A 110 -8.57 29.79 4.09
C ILE A 110 -9.03 28.76 3.06
N VAL A 111 -10.10 29.08 2.30
CA VAL A 111 -10.70 28.18 1.31
C VAL A 111 -9.68 27.70 0.26
N PRO A 112 -9.06 28.59 -0.55
CA PRO A 112 -8.11 28.14 -1.57
C PRO A 112 -6.82 27.55 -0.97
N ILE A 113 -6.34 28.04 0.18
CA ILE A 113 -5.13 27.50 0.80
C ILE A 113 -5.38 26.06 1.25
N TYR A 114 -6.54 25.82 1.87
CA TYR A 114 -6.89 24.47 2.31
C TYR A 114 -7.15 23.53 1.11
N ALA A 115 -7.78 24.03 0.03
CA ALA A 115 -7.91 23.29 -1.22
C ALA A 115 -6.53 22.89 -1.80
N CYS A 116 -5.55 23.79 -1.80
CA CYS A 116 -4.18 23.46 -2.20
C CYS A 116 -3.54 22.38 -1.30
N MET A 117 -3.77 22.43 0.01
CA MET A 117 -3.28 21.40 0.93
C MET A 117 -3.88 20.03 0.61
N LEU A 118 -5.19 19.96 0.34
CA LEU A 118 -5.88 18.72 -0.05
C LEU A 118 -5.34 18.19 -1.40
N LEU A 119 -5.01 19.07 -2.34
CA LEU A 119 -4.40 18.70 -3.61
C LEU A 119 -2.91 18.34 -3.50
N CYS A 120 -2.25 18.63 -2.38
CA CYS A 120 -0.89 18.21 -2.09
C CYS A 120 -0.84 16.80 -1.47
N ASP A 121 -1.66 16.57 -0.43
CA ASP A 121 -1.75 15.31 0.32
C ASP A 121 -3.12 15.28 1.00
N LEU A 122 -4.02 14.45 0.46
CA LEU A 122 -5.41 14.38 0.92
C LEU A 122 -5.51 13.89 2.37
N GLU A 123 -4.80 12.82 2.71
CA GLU A 123 -4.82 12.20 4.04
C GLU A 123 -4.31 13.20 5.09
N TYR A 124 -3.14 13.78 4.82
CA TYR A 124 -2.51 14.72 5.73
C TYR A 124 -3.36 15.98 5.95
N ALA A 125 -3.95 16.52 4.89
CA ALA A 125 -4.83 17.69 4.99
C ALA A 125 -6.17 17.37 5.69
N ALA A 126 -6.71 16.16 5.51
CA ALA A 126 -7.93 15.73 6.21
C ALA A 126 -7.68 15.57 7.72
N VAL A 127 -6.56 14.93 8.11
CA VAL A 127 -6.17 14.81 9.53
C VAL A 127 -5.88 16.19 10.13
N PHE A 128 -5.23 17.08 9.38
CA PHE A 128 -5.08 18.48 9.80
C PHE A 128 -6.43 19.15 10.09
N ALA A 129 -7.47 18.91 9.28
CA ALA A 129 -8.80 19.44 9.56
C ALA A 129 -9.39 18.92 10.88
N LEU A 130 -9.22 17.63 11.17
CA LEU A 130 -9.64 17.04 12.45
C LEU A 130 -8.90 17.66 13.65
N ILE A 131 -7.57 17.85 13.50
CA ILE A 131 -6.76 18.54 14.50
C ILE A 131 -7.23 19.99 14.68
N MET A 132 -7.60 20.67 13.60
CA MET A 132 -8.13 22.03 13.67
C MET A 132 -9.46 22.13 14.40
N LEU A 133 -10.32 21.11 14.37
CA LEU A 133 -11.53 21.07 15.22
C LEU A 133 -11.16 21.12 16.71
N SER A 134 -10.17 20.31 17.11
CA SER A 134 -9.66 20.32 18.49
C SER A 134 -9.02 21.67 18.84
N TYR A 135 -8.24 22.25 17.94
CA TYR A 135 -7.65 23.58 18.12
C TYR A 135 -8.70 24.66 18.32
N LEU A 136 -9.76 24.67 17.50
CA LEU A 136 -10.85 25.65 17.62
C LEU A 136 -11.63 25.46 18.92
N LEU A 137 -11.78 24.23 19.39
CA LEU A 137 -12.40 23.93 20.68
C LEU A 137 -11.56 24.47 21.85
N ILE A 138 -10.24 24.19 21.84
CA ILE A 138 -9.28 24.70 22.84
C ILE A 138 -9.30 26.24 22.84
N TYR A 139 -9.27 26.85 21.65
CA TYR A 139 -9.35 28.31 21.52
C TYR A 139 -10.61 28.86 22.14
N ARG A 140 -11.76 28.21 21.91
CA ARG A 140 -13.06 28.60 22.47
C ARG A 140 -13.10 28.52 24.01
N ILE A 141 -12.52 27.44 24.57
CA ILE A 141 -12.44 27.24 26.04
C ILE A 141 -11.56 28.32 26.66
N ILE A 142 -10.37 28.56 26.15
CA ILE A 142 -9.40 29.51 26.72
C ILE A 142 -9.86 30.97 26.57
N ASN A 143 -10.45 31.31 25.42
CA ASN A 143 -10.78 32.71 25.11
C ASN A 143 -12.27 33.09 25.30
N HIS A 144 -13.12 32.14 25.67
CA HIS A 144 -14.60 32.35 25.92
C HIS A 144 -15.34 33.02 24.73
N GLN A 145 -14.81 33.00 23.51
CA GLN A 145 -15.37 33.66 22.34
C GLN A 145 -16.32 32.75 21.56
N LYS A 146 -17.61 33.11 21.54
CA LYS A 146 -18.65 32.43 20.74
C LYS A 146 -18.70 33.04 19.34
N GLY A 147 -18.82 32.21 18.29
CA GLY A 147 -19.25 32.64 16.95
C GLY A 147 -18.18 32.81 15.87
N ARG A 148 -16.88 32.75 16.19
CA ARG A 148 -15.82 32.90 15.15
C ARG A 148 -15.30 31.59 14.60
N CYS A 149 -15.55 30.45 15.25
CA CYS A 149 -15.09 29.13 14.80
C CYS A 149 -15.88 28.62 13.58
N ILE A 150 -17.20 28.82 13.57
CA ILE A 150 -18.10 28.33 12.51
C ILE A 150 -17.69 28.81 11.11
N PRO A 151 -17.40 30.12 10.85
CA PRO A 151 -16.94 30.55 9.55
C PRO A 151 -15.64 29.86 9.07
N ILE A 152 -14.73 29.53 9.98
CA ILE A 152 -13.49 28.82 9.66
C ILE A 152 -13.80 27.38 9.22
N MET A 153 -14.66 26.70 9.95
CA MET A 153 -15.11 25.33 9.59
C MET A 153 -15.81 25.35 8.22
N CYS A 154 -16.71 26.31 7.97
CA CYS A 154 -17.35 26.46 6.66
C CYS A 154 -16.33 26.72 5.55
N ALA A 155 -15.29 27.53 5.80
CA ALA A 155 -14.22 27.77 4.83
C ALA A 155 -13.44 26.51 4.52
N MET A 156 -13.13 25.66 5.49
CA MET A 156 -12.48 24.38 5.25
C MET A 156 -13.38 23.41 4.48
N LEU A 157 -14.67 23.32 4.81
CA LEU A 157 -15.62 22.50 4.04
C LEU A 157 -15.75 22.97 2.59
N LEU A 158 -15.75 24.28 2.33
CA LEU A 158 -15.72 24.81 0.98
C LEU A 158 -14.42 24.46 0.25
N GLY A 159 -13.30 24.33 0.96
CA GLY A 159 -12.04 23.84 0.40
C GLY A 159 -12.15 22.41 -0.16
N PHE A 160 -12.85 21.51 0.55
CA PHE A 160 -13.19 20.16 0.03
C PHE A 160 -14.08 20.25 -1.21
N ALA A 161 -15.10 21.12 -1.20
CA ALA A 161 -15.98 21.28 -2.35
C ALA A 161 -15.23 21.81 -3.59
N LEU A 162 -14.26 22.72 -3.44
CA LEU A 162 -13.48 23.25 -4.57
C LEU A 162 -12.75 22.16 -5.35
N ILE A 163 -12.26 21.12 -4.68
CA ILE A 163 -11.51 20.03 -5.30
C ILE A 163 -12.40 18.86 -5.75
N GLY A 164 -13.71 19.04 -5.73
CA GLY A 164 -14.71 18.00 -6.03
C GLY A 164 -14.47 17.27 -7.35
N ILE A 165 -14.05 18.00 -8.38
CA ILE A 165 -13.74 17.47 -9.71
C ILE A 165 -12.68 16.34 -9.68
N TRP A 166 -11.75 16.40 -8.74
CA TRP A 166 -10.77 15.35 -8.52
C TRP A 166 -11.16 14.43 -7.39
N LEU A 167 -11.65 14.97 -6.27
CA LEU A 167 -11.92 14.21 -5.06
C LEU A 167 -13.04 13.18 -5.28
N VAL A 168 -14.16 13.57 -5.91
CA VAL A 168 -15.32 12.67 -6.08
C VAL A 168 -15.00 11.45 -6.95
N PRO A 169 -14.33 11.58 -8.11
CA PRO A 169 -13.82 10.43 -8.85
C PRO A 169 -12.80 9.59 -8.07
N SER A 170 -11.93 10.23 -7.27
CA SER A 170 -10.89 9.54 -6.50
C SER A 170 -11.45 8.67 -5.37
N LEU A 171 -12.56 9.05 -4.74
CA LEU A 171 -13.19 8.29 -3.66
C LEU A 171 -13.68 6.91 -4.10
N ARG A 172 -13.93 6.68 -5.39
CA ARG A 172 -14.35 5.37 -5.92
C ARG A 172 -13.17 4.47 -6.30
N GLY A 173 -11.96 5.00 -6.37
CA GLY A 173 -10.79 4.25 -6.81
C GLY A 173 -10.01 3.66 -5.65
N GLY A 174 -9.57 2.41 -5.83
CA GLY A 174 -8.54 1.77 -5.03
C GLY A 174 -9.02 1.18 -3.72
N LYS A 175 -9.33 -0.09 -3.76
CA LYS A 175 -9.09 -0.91 -2.57
C LYS A 175 -7.57 -1.07 -2.47
N LEU A 176 -6.99 -0.68 -1.33
CA LEU A 176 -5.65 -1.15 -0.97
C LEU A 176 -5.74 -2.67 -0.89
N ALA A 177 -4.77 -3.37 -1.44
CA ALA A 177 -4.68 -4.81 -1.28
C ALA A 177 -4.65 -5.16 0.22
N ASP A 178 -5.26 -6.28 0.58
CA ASP A 178 -5.29 -6.73 1.98
C ASP A 178 -3.87 -6.88 2.56
N ASP A 179 -2.89 -7.25 1.73
CA ASP A 179 -1.49 -7.37 2.14
C ASP A 179 -0.84 -6.01 2.43
N ALA A 180 -1.12 -4.97 1.65
CA ALA A 180 -0.69 -3.62 1.98
C ALA A 180 -1.26 -3.17 3.34
N LEU A 181 -2.49 -3.59 3.66
CA LEU A 181 -3.11 -3.32 4.96
C LEU A 181 -2.47 -4.13 6.10
N ARG A 182 -2.05 -5.38 5.84
CA ARG A 182 -1.33 -6.22 6.82
C ARG A 182 0.07 -5.67 7.10
N MET A 183 0.81 -5.27 6.07
CA MET A 183 2.12 -4.63 6.22
C MET A 183 2.05 -3.31 7.00
N MET A 184 1.06 -2.46 6.73
CA MET A 184 0.84 -1.24 7.52
C MET A 184 0.63 -1.53 9.01
N LYS A 185 0.07 -2.68 9.37
CA LYS A 185 -0.20 -3.08 10.75
C LYS A 185 1.07 -3.34 11.58
N GLY A 186 2.15 -3.84 10.97
CA GLY A 186 3.46 -4.03 11.62
C GLY A 186 4.21 -2.72 11.87
N TYR A 187 4.19 -1.80 10.91
CA TYR A 187 4.90 -0.51 11.00
C TYR A 187 4.46 0.38 12.17
N PHE A 188 3.23 0.24 12.66
CA PHE A 188 2.73 1.03 13.80
C PHE A 188 3.31 0.64 15.15
N GLN A 189 3.80 -0.60 15.29
CA GLN A 189 4.25 -1.13 16.58
C GLN A 189 5.71 -0.76 16.86
N ASP A 190 6.52 -0.53 15.85
CA ASP A 190 7.98 -0.39 15.95
C ASP A 190 8.49 1.05 15.82
N ALA A 191 7.63 1.99 15.44
CA ALA A 191 8.02 3.38 15.30
C ALA A 191 8.15 4.09 16.67
N VAL A 192 9.35 4.53 16.99
CA VAL A 192 9.68 5.19 18.26
C VAL A 192 9.92 6.67 18.06
N ILE A 193 9.26 7.51 18.88
CA ILE A 193 9.53 8.95 18.94
C ILE A 193 10.68 9.19 19.90
N SER A 194 11.75 9.81 19.42
CA SER A 194 12.91 10.18 20.23
C SER A 194 12.89 11.67 20.58
N LEU A 195 13.29 11.99 21.82
CA LEU A 195 13.64 13.32 22.27
C LEU A 195 15.17 13.51 22.43
N ASP A 196 15.94 12.45 22.18
CA ASP A 196 17.40 12.47 22.31
C ASP A 196 18.06 13.06 21.05
N PRO A 197 18.68 14.26 21.14
CA PRO A 197 19.30 14.92 19.99
C PRO A 197 20.60 14.25 19.53
N VAL A 198 21.17 13.33 20.32
CA VAL A 198 22.39 12.59 19.96
C VAL A 198 22.05 11.29 19.22
N ARG A 199 20.79 10.84 19.28
CA ARG A 199 20.35 9.63 18.60
C ARG A 199 20.57 9.75 17.09
N ARG A 200 21.27 8.76 16.53
CA ARG A 200 21.44 8.67 15.08
C ARG A 200 20.13 8.17 14.45
N LEU A 201 19.59 8.95 13.52
CA LEU A 201 18.46 8.53 12.71
C LEU A 201 19.01 7.65 11.58
N THR A 202 18.78 6.34 11.67
CA THR A 202 19.24 5.38 10.66
C THR A 202 18.16 5.10 9.61
N ARG A 203 18.57 4.78 8.37
CA ARG A 203 17.66 4.50 7.25
C ARG A 203 16.78 3.26 7.45
N GLY A 204 17.19 2.31 8.26
CA GLY A 204 16.48 1.03 8.44
C GLY A 204 15.38 1.09 9.50
N ASN A 205 15.43 2.03 10.43
CA ASN A 205 14.43 2.19 11.47
C ASN A 205 13.62 3.45 11.18
N VAL A 206 12.31 3.37 11.18
CA VAL A 206 11.41 4.52 11.07
C VAL A 206 11.45 5.28 12.41
N ASP A 207 12.60 5.87 12.70
CA ASP A 207 12.81 6.67 13.88
C ASP A 207 12.30 8.09 13.65
N TYR A 208 11.34 8.52 14.43
CA TYR A 208 10.83 9.88 14.41
C TYR A 208 11.45 10.68 15.54
N TYR A 209 11.91 11.89 15.23
CA TYR A 209 12.46 12.82 16.21
C TYR A 209 11.53 14.02 16.39
N PHE A 210 11.03 14.22 17.60
CA PHE A 210 10.18 15.38 17.88
C PHE A 210 11.00 16.65 18.11
N GLY A 211 12.05 16.58 18.93
CA GLY A 211 12.86 17.69 19.34
C GLY A 211 12.77 17.97 20.84
N LEU A 212 13.90 17.80 21.55
CA LEU A 212 13.97 18.05 22.98
C LEU A 212 13.71 19.52 23.31
N SER A 213 14.37 20.41 22.60
CA SER A 213 14.26 21.85 22.87
C SER A 213 12.90 22.40 22.44
N VAL A 214 12.32 21.89 21.36
CA VAL A 214 10.94 22.22 20.94
C VAL A 214 9.94 21.71 21.97
N PHE A 215 10.13 20.51 22.54
CA PHE A 215 9.30 19.97 23.60
C PHE A 215 9.36 20.83 24.86
N LEU A 216 10.57 21.19 25.32
CA LEU A 216 10.75 22.06 26.49
C LEU A 216 10.13 23.44 26.26
N LEU A 217 10.29 24.01 25.05
CA LEU A 217 9.64 25.26 24.66
C LEU A 217 8.11 25.14 24.71
N ALA A 218 7.55 24.00 24.25
CA ALA A 218 6.13 23.76 24.26
C ALA A 218 5.57 23.68 25.69
N VAL A 219 6.23 22.93 26.58
CA VAL A 219 5.85 22.82 27.99
C VAL A 219 5.95 24.18 28.68
N PHE A 220 7.06 24.89 28.51
CA PHE A 220 7.23 26.22 29.06
C PHE A 220 6.18 27.20 28.55
N GLY A 221 5.90 27.16 27.23
CA GLY A 221 4.86 27.98 26.62
C GLY A 221 3.44 27.64 27.08
N ALA A 222 3.17 26.36 27.37
CA ALA A 222 1.89 25.89 27.90
C ALA A 222 1.64 26.34 29.36
N VAL A 223 2.71 26.56 30.12
CA VAL A 223 2.63 27.02 31.53
C VAL A 223 2.68 28.56 31.62
N CYS A 224 3.63 29.18 30.93
CA CYS A 224 3.93 30.61 31.06
C CYS A 224 3.31 31.47 29.95
N GLY A 225 2.75 30.86 28.91
CA GLY A 225 2.15 31.57 27.76
C GLY A 225 0.94 32.39 28.14
N LYS A 226 0.70 33.45 27.38
CA LYS A 226 -0.50 34.28 27.54
C LYS A 226 -1.58 33.86 26.52
N LYS A 227 -2.81 34.30 26.76
CA LYS A 227 -4.03 33.96 26.02
C LYS A 227 -3.84 33.77 24.48
N ARG A 228 -2.96 34.56 23.86
CA ARG A 228 -2.77 34.52 22.40
C ARG A 228 -1.86 33.37 21.91
N SER A 229 -0.92 32.93 22.70
CA SER A 229 0.01 31.84 22.33
C SER A 229 -0.28 30.54 23.05
N LEU A 230 -0.97 30.61 24.20
CA LEU A 230 -1.23 29.48 25.10
C LEU A 230 -1.97 28.32 24.40
N HIS A 231 -3.02 28.64 23.64
CA HIS A 231 -3.82 27.60 22.96
C HIS A 231 -3.04 26.83 21.89
N GLY A 232 -2.09 27.48 21.21
CA GLY A 232 -1.27 26.82 20.20
C GLY A 232 -0.21 25.90 20.82
N PHE A 233 0.38 26.28 21.99
CA PHE A 233 1.26 25.37 22.72
C PHE A 233 0.54 24.13 23.22
N TRP A 234 -0.65 24.29 23.79
CA TRP A 234 -1.49 23.16 24.21
C TRP A 234 -1.90 22.28 23.03
N ALA A 235 -2.30 22.88 21.91
CA ALA A 235 -2.63 22.12 20.70
C ALA A 235 -1.42 21.31 20.20
N GLY A 236 -0.23 21.93 20.17
CA GLY A 236 1.00 21.24 19.79
C GLY A 236 1.34 20.06 20.71
N LEU A 237 1.20 20.22 22.02
CA LEU A 237 1.44 19.14 22.99
C LEU A 237 0.40 18.02 22.87
N ILE A 238 -0.87 18.34 22.62
CA ILE A 238 -1.93 17.32 22.41
C ILE A 238 -1.63 16.53 21.12
N VAL A 239 -1.29 17.19 20.03
CA VAL A 239 -0.91 16.51 18.78
C VAL A 239 0.33 15.64 19.01
N PHE A 240 1.33 16.14 19.72
CA PHE A 240 2.50 15.35 20.12
C PHE A 240 2.10 14.10 20.91
N ALA A 241 1.26 14.26 21.95
CA ALA A 241 0.76 13.12 22.72
C ALA A 241 0.06 12.09 21.84
N CYS A 242 -0.76 12.55 20.88
CA CYS A 242 -1.45 11.67 19.92
C CYS A 242 -0.49 10.91 18.99
N THR A 243 0.73 11.41 18.78
CA THR A 243 1.75 10.75 17.94
C THR A 243 2.62 9.75 18.72
N THR A 244 2.43 9.60 20.03
CA THR A 244 3.17 8.61 20.85
C THR A 244 2.68 7.19 20.59
N THR A 245 3.56 6.19 20.75
CA THR A 245 3.25 4.76 20.54
C THR A 245 2.05 4.30 21.36
N SER A 246 1.93 4.75 22.61
CA SER A 246 0.80 4.41 23.48
C SER A 246 -0.55 4.90 22.93
N MET A 247 -0.59 6.12 22.40
CA MET A 247 -1.81 6.67 21.78
C MET A 247 -2.09 6.08 20.41
N CYS A 248 -1.05 5.77 19.62
CA CYS A 248 -1.20 5.02 18.36
C CYS A 248 -1.87 3.67 18.59
N ALA A 249 -1.51 2.94 19.65
CA ALA A 249 -2.16 1.68 20.03
C ALA A 249 -3.65 1.85 20.38
N ILE A 250 -4.04 2.99 20.94
CA ILE A 250 -5.45 3.32 21.21
C ILE A 250 -6.17 3.64 19.89
N PHE A 251 -5.59 4.45 19.02
CA PHE A 251 -6.16 4.78 17.71
C PHE A 251 -6.34 3.55 16.82
N ALA A 252 -5.44 2.58 16.90
CA ALA A 252 -5.54 1.33 16.13
C ALA A 252 -6.81 0.51 16.49
N LYS A 253 -7.42 0.74 17.66
CA LYS A 253 -8.70 0.11 18.07
C LYS A 253 -9.94 0.79 17.49
N ILE A 254 -9.81 2.01 17.00
CA ILE A 254 -10.91 2.75 16.38
C ILE A 254 -11.08 2.25 14.93
N PRO A 255 -12.33 2.03 14.46
CA PRO A 255 -12.55 1.65 13.06
C PRO A 255 -11.87 2.63 12.09
N GLY A 256 -11.02 2.11 11.21
CA GLY A 256 -10.21 2.91 10.27
C GLY A 256 -8.95 3.54 10.89
N GLY A 257 -8.82 3.62 12.21
CA GLY A 257 -7.68 4.26 12.87
C GLY A 257 -6.34 3.56 12.64
N ARG A 258 -6.37 2.23 12.41
CA ARG A 258 -5.17 1.45 12.06
C ARG A 258 -4.54 1.81 10.71
N TYR A 259 -5.22 2.57 9.87
CA TYR A 259 -4.72 3.04 8.56
C TYR A 259 -4.13 4.43 8.63
N ILE A 260 -4.26 5.14 9.75
CA ILE A 260 -3.75 6.49 9.92
C ILE A 260 -2.42 6.43 10.69
N TRP A 261 -1.36 6.81 10.03
CA TRP A 261 -0.01 6.85 10.60
C TRP A 261 0.18 8.14 11.40
N MET A 262 -0.22 8.12 12.68
CA MET A 262 -0.20 9.34 13.53
C MET A 262 1.19 9.97 13.65
N LEU A 263 2.25 9.16 13.64
CA LEU A 263 3.65 9.63 13.73
C LEU A 263 4.04 10.60 12.62
N GLN A 264 3.50 10.43 11.41
CA GLN A 264 3.78 11.34 10.29
C GLN A 264 3.26 12.78 10.51
N PHE A 265 2.37 13.00 11.48
CA PHE A 265 1.76 14.30 11.77
C PHE A 265 2.54 15.14 12.80
N ILE A 266 3.72 14.70 13.23
CA ILE A 266 4.62 15.46 14.12
C ILE A 266 4.85 16.88 13.61
N SER A 267 5.00 17.08 12.30
CA SER A 267 5.20 18.40 11.71
C SER A 267 4.04 19.37 11.97
N ILE A 268 2.81 18.88 12.19
CA ILE A 268 1.69 19.73 12.61
C ILE A 268 1.89 20.23 14.05
N ALA A 269 2.33 19.35 14.95
CA ALA A 269 2.66 19.74 16.32
C ALA A 269 3.76 20.79 16.36
N LEU A 270 4.84 20.56 15.59
CA LEU A 270 5.94 21.51 15.44
C LEU A 270 5.45 22.86 14.90
N CYS A 271 4.56 22.86 13.91
CA CYS A 271 3.97 24.08 13.35
C CYS A 271 3.21 24.88 14.41
N PHE A 272 2.35 24.24 15.22
CA PHE A 272 1.63 24.92 16.29
C PHE A 272 2.57 25.53 17.34
N ILE A 273 3.61 24.81 17.74
CA ILE A 273 4.57 25.26 18.77
C ILE A 273 5.37 26.44 18.25
N LEU A 274 5.98 26.30 17.06
CA LEU A 274 6.80 27.37 16.47
C LEU A 274 5.98 28.62 16.13
N TYR A 275 4.75 28.42 15.64
CA TYR A 275 3.82 29.52 15.40
C TYR A 275 3.47 30.26 16.70
N SER A 276 3.20 29.52 17.77
CA SER A 276 2.92 30.08 19.09
C SER A 276 4.12 30.82 19.64
N PHE A 277 5.34 30.34 19.42
CA PHE A 277 6.57 31.02 19.79
C PHE A 277 6.74 32.35 19.03
N VAL A 278 6.49 32.38 17.72
CA VAL A 278 6.55 33.62 16.93
C VAL A 278 5.49 34.63 17.39
N THR A 279 4.31 34.18 17.76
CA THR A 279 3.19 35.05 18.20
C THR A 279 3.21 35.40 19.69
N TRP A 280 4.14 34.89 20.46
CA TRP A 280 4.27 35.16 21.92
C TRP A 280 4.88 36.53 22.20
N ASP A 281 4.05 37.56 22.20
CA ASP A 281 4.41 38.98 22.23
C ASP A 281 5.04 39.47 23.57
N THR A 282 4.82 38.77 24.67
CA THR A 282 5.29 39.17 26.00
C THR A 282 6.70 38.69 26.34
N LEU A 283 7.36 37.90 25.49
CA LEU A 283 8.72 37.43 25.73
C LEU A 283 9.73 38.58 25.58
N LYS A 284 10.62 38.69 26.59
CA LYS A 284 11.75 39.61 26.51
C LYS A 284 12.73 39.19 25.41
N ARG A 285 13.33 40.18 24.73
CA ARG A 285 14.25 39.92 23.60
C ARG A 285 15.42 38.99 23.96
N GLY A 286 16.08 39.20 25.12
CA GLY A 286 17.14 38.30 25.56
C GLY A 286 16.73 36.86 25.73
N PHE A 287 15.51 36.60 26.24
CA PHE A 287 14.99 35.27 26.41
C PHE A 287 14.64 34.62 25.02
N VAL A 288 14.15 35.41 24.08
CA VAL A 288 13.94 34.94 22.70
C VAL A 288 15.24 34.46 22.07
N VAL A 289 16.34 35.20 22.26
CA VAL A 289 17.66 34.80 21.74
C VAL A 289 18.14 33.48 22.38
N ILE A 290 17.96 33.32 23.69
CA ILE A 290 18.31 32.09 24.40
C ILE A 290 17.46 30.90 23.83
N CYS A 291 16.16 31.09 23.67
CA CYS A 291 15.32 30.07 23.07
C CYS A 291 15.77 29.70 21.64
N CYS A 292 16.13 30.68 20.80
CA CYS A 292 16.63 30.43 19.45
C CYS A 292 17.95 29.62 19.48
N ILE A 293 18.87 29.93 20.39
CA ILE A 293 20.12 29.18 20.54
C ILE A 293 19.82 27.72 20.95
N ILE A 294 18.92 27.52 21.90
CA ILE A 294 18.54 26.19 22.37
C ILE A 294 17.86 25.39 21.26
N LEU A 295 17.00 26.02 20.45
CA LEU A 295 16.29 25.35 19.34
C LEU A 295 17.25 24.82 18.25
N VAL A 296 18.47 25.38 18.13
CA VAL A 296 19.48 24.87 17.19
C VAL A 296 19.92 23.45 17.55
N VAL A 297 19.81 23.04 18.81
CA VAL A 297 20.15 21.68 19.26
C VAL A 297 19.30 20.63 18.50
N ASP A 298 18.06 20.96 18.19
CA ASP A 298 17.16 20.04 17.49
C ASP A 298 17.49 19.86 15.98
N ILE A 299 18.46 20.62 15.45
CA ILE A 299 18.97 20.41 14.08
C ILE A 299 20.08 19.34 14.08
N VAL A 300 20.70 19.02 15.22
CA VAL A 300 21.83 18.09 15.27
C VAL A 300 21.50 16.72 14.64
N PRO A 301 20.34 16.08 14.90
CA PRO A 301 20.00 14.82 14.25
C PRO A 301 19.85 14.93 12.71
N SER A 302 19.56 16.11 12.19
CA SER A 302 19.48 16.34 10.74
C SER A 302 20.83 16.18 10.03
N TYR A 303 21.95 16.40 10.75
CA TYR A 303 23.28 16.16 10.20
C TYR A 303 23.45 14.69 9.79
N THR A 304 22.95 13.75 10.58
CA THR A 304 23.03 12.33 10.25
C THR A 304 22.24 11.98 8.99
N LEU A 305 21.07 12.60 8.78
CA LEU A 305 20.26 12.44 7.58
C LEU A 305 20.99 13.00 6.34
N ILE A 306 21.59 14.18 6.45
CA ILE A 306 22.34 14.81 5.37
C ILE A 306 23.61 14.02 5.05
N TYR A 307 24.34 13.55 6.07
CA TYR A 307 25.56 12.78 5.88
C TYR A 307 25.30 11.44 5.18
N HIS A 308 24.26 10.71 5.59
CA HIS A 308 23.85 9.49 4.92
C HIS A 308 23.26 9.76 3.53
N GLY A 309 22.64 10.92 3.31
CA GLY A 309 22.15 11.35 2.00
C GLY A 309 23.27 11.76 1.02
N LYS A 310 24.45 12.14 1.51
CA LYS A 310 25.57 12.58 0.67
C LYS A 310 26.02 11.49 -0.32
N GLY A 311 26.00 10.22 0.08
CA GLY A 311 26.28 9.08 -0.80
C GLY A 311 25.21 8.84 -1.88
N THR A 312 23.99 9.32 -1.67
CA THR A 312 22.87 9.14 -2.62
C THR A 312 22.74 10.28 -3.62
N LEU A 313 23.19 11.49 -3.30
CA LEU A 313 23.14 12.64 -4.23
C LEU A 313 24.25 12.59 -5.29
N THR A 314 25.39 11.97 -4.96
CA THR A 314 26.45 11.65 -5.93
C THR A 314 26.15 10.37 -6.71
N ALA A 315 25.03 9.75 -6.49
CA ALA A 315 24.75 8.37 -6.84
C ALA A 315 24.05 8.20 -8.21
N SER A 316 23.67 9.25 -8.95
CA SER A 316 23.07 9.04 -10.27
C SER A 316 24.06 8.36 -11.23
N GLU A 317 25.31 8.76 -11.25
CA GLU A 317 26.38 8.06 -12.02
C GLU A 317 26.75 6.72 -11.38
N ASN A 318 26.79 6.63 -10.05
CA ASN A 318 27.10 5.39 -9.34
C ASN A 318 25.96 4.36 -9.35
N MET A 319 24.69 4.79 -9.55
CA MET A 319 23.55 3.88 -9.61
C MET A 319 23.56 3.02 -10.85
N GLU A 320 23.87 3.58 -12.02
CA GLU A 320 23.99 2.81 -13.26
C GLU A 320 25.16 1.83 -13.24
N GLN A 321 26.21 2.15 -12.48
CA GLN A 321 27.39 1.31 -12.30
C GLN A 321 27.28 0.30 -11.14
N SER A 322 26.22 0.40 -10.32
CA SER A 322 25.96 -0.57 -9.26
C SER A 322 25.66 -1.95 -9.83
N ALA A 323 25.83 -3.00 -9.03
CA ALA A 323 25.47 -4.37 -9.41
C ALA A 323 24.01 -4.46 -9.91
N GLN A 324 23.10 -3.76 -9.26
CA GLN A 324 21.71 -3.64 -9.66
C GLN A 324 21.53 -2.84 -10.95
N GLY A 325 22.14 -1.65 -11.02
CA GLY A 325 21.99 -0.72 -12.15
C GLY A 325 22.46 -1.30 -13.48
N THR A 326 23.57 -2.04 -13.46
CA THR A 326 24.11 -2.69 -14.67
C THR A 326 23.14 -3.72 -15.26
N LEU A 327 22.45 -4.50 -14.42
CA LEU A 327 21.46 -5.48 -14.88
C LEU A 327 20.14 -4.82 -15.28
N ILE A 328 19.70 -3.77 -14.58
CA ILE A 328 18.51 -3.00 -14.98
C ILE A 328 18.77 -2.31 -16.34
N ALA A 329 19.94 -1.73 -16.55
CA ALA A 329 20.32 -1.17 -17.85
C ALA A 329 20.32 -2.20 -18.96
N LYS A 330 20.69 -3.46 -18.67
CA LYS A 330 20.56 -4.56 -19.62
C LYS A 330 19.10 -4.97 -19.81
N ALA A 331 18.32 -5.09 -18.74
CA ALA A 331 16.89 -5.37 -18.82
C ALA A 331 16.19 -4.34 -19.72
N ARG A 332 16.43 -3.03 -19.51
CA ARG A 332 15.90 -1.95 -20.36
C ARG A 332 16.11 -2.14 -21.85
N LYS A 333 17.24 -2.77 -22.24
CA LYS A 333 17.59 -2.99 -23.67
C LYS A 333 16.91 -4.21 -24.27
N ILE A 334 16.62 -5.23 -23.46
CA ILE A 334 16.09 -6.52 -23.94
C ILE A 334 14.59 -6.67 -23.76
N THR A 335 14.02 -6.02 -22.74
CA THR A 335 12.59 -6.06 -22.45
C THR A 335 11.81 -5.40 -23.58
N LYS A 336 10.79 -6.08 -24.07
CA LYS A 336 9.86 -5.59 -25.08
C LYS A 336 8.53 -5.18 -24.47
N GLN A 337 7.94 -6.03 -23.64
CA GLN A 337 6.64 -5.82 -23.07
C GLN A 337 6.70 -5.33 -21.63
N ARG A 338 7.27 -6.10 -20.72
CA ARG A 338 7.31 -5.75 -19.28
C ARG A 338 8.46 -6.45 -18.55
N ALA A 339 9.00 -5.78 -17.54
CA ALA A 339 9.99 -6.34 -16.64
C ALA A 339 9.39 -6.59 -15.26
N ALA A 340 9.56 -7.79 -14.71
CA ALA A 340 9.34 -8.07 -13.29
C ALA A 340 10.64 -7.82 -12.53
N LEU A 341 10.62 -6.89 -11.60
CA LEU A 341 11.71 -6.63 -10.66
C LEU A 341 11.30 -7.24 -9.32
N ILE A 342 11.60 -8.52 -9.13
CA ILE A 342 11.15 -9.29 -7.97
C ILE A 342 11.71 -8.67 -6.70
N ASP A 343 10.83 -8.51 -5.71
CA ASP A 343 11.03 -7.74 -4.50
C ASP A 343 11.39 -6.26 -4.78
N GLY A 344 10.53 -5.60 -5.52
CA GLY A 344 10.63 -4.16 -5.78
C GLY A 344 10.73 -3.30 -4.53
N SER A 345 10.36 -3.83 -3.35
CA SER A 345 10.53 -3.14 -2.06
C SER A 345 12.00 -3.01 -1.66
N THR A 346 12.83 -4.03 -1.95
CA THR A 346 14.28 -3.99 -1.68
C THR A 346 15.07 -3.36 -2.81
N LEU A 347 14.57 -3.44 -4.03
CA LEU A 347 15.16 -2.75 -5.20
C LEU A 347 14.92 -1.24 -5.16
N GLY A 348 13.92 -0.80 -4.41
CA GLY A 348 13.62 0.59 -4.13
C GLY A 348 13.14 1.39 -5.33
N ALA A 349 12.93 2.68 -5.12
CA ALA A 349 12.45 3.62 -6.14
C ALA A 349 13.45 3.85 -7.30
N MET A 350 14.68 3.35 -7.20
CA MET A 350 15.70 3.52 -8.22
C MET A 350 15.50 2.60 -9.44
N ALA A 351 14.94 1.41 -9.23
CA ALA A 351 14.69 0.46 -10.30
C ALA A 351 13.74 1.00 -11.38
N PRO A 352 12.55 1.55 -11.03
CA PRO A 352 11.69 2.24 -11.99
C PRO A 352 12.37 3.39 -12.74
N TYR A 353 13.20 4.16 -12.02
CA TYR A 353 13.95 5.26 -12.62
C TYR A 353 14.95 4.77 -13.66
N LEU A 354 15.71 3.71 -13.35
CA LEU A 354 16.72 3.14 -14.26
C LEU A 354 16.11 2.42 -15.47
N LEU A 355 14.87 1.95 -15.40
CA LEU A 355 14.12 1.40 -16.54
C LEU A 355 13.64 2.48 -17.52
N THR A 356 13.65 3.75 -17.09
CA THR A 356 13.29 4.88 -17.95
C THR A 356 14.54 5.39 -18.67
N ASP A 357 14.48 5.53 -19.99
CA ASP A 357 15.56 6.15 -20.77
C ASP A 357 15.50 7.69 -20.67
N TYR A 358 16.67 8.35 -20.77
CA TYR A 358 16.78 9.80 -20.87
C TYR A 358 15.98 10.39 -22.06
N ASN A 359 15.74 9.61 -23.09
CA ASN A 359 14.93 9.98 -24.25
C ASN A 359 13.42 9.73 -24.04
N GLY A 360 13.00 9.33 -22.85
CA GLY A 360 11.60 9.12 -22.51
C GLY A 360 11.04 7.75 -22.91
N ALA A 361 11.83 6.85 -23.46
CA ALA A 361 11.45 5.46 -23.65
C ALA A 361 11.31 4.81 -22.27
N LYS A 362 10.12 4.28 -21.99
CA LYS A 362 9.78 3.66 -20.70
C LYS A 362 9.58 2.18 -20.93
N VAL A 363 10.28 1.36 -20.19
CA VAL A 363 9.98 -0.07 -20.09
C VAL A 363 8.94 -0.22 -18.97
N PRO A 364 7.75 -0.76 -19.26
CA PRO A 364 6.77 -1.08 -18.23
C PRO A 364 7.33 -2.09 -17.23
N GLU A 365 6.88 -2.00 -15.98
CA GLU A 365 7.31 -2.90 -14.92
C GLU A 365 6.13 -3.34 -14.06
N SER A 366 6.19 -4.54 -13.48
CA SER A 366 5.16 -5.09 -12.62
C SER A 366 5.20 -4.50 -11.21
N PHE A 367 6.36 -4.07 -10.73
CA PHE A 367 6.60 -3.58 -9.36
C PHE A 367 6.78 -2.05 -9.25
N GLY A 368 6.23 -1.27 -10.16
CA GLY A 368 6.27 0.20 -10.09
C GLY A 368 5.76 0.76 -8.76
N THR A 369 6.17 1.96 -8.40
CA THR A 369 5.90 2.61 -7.10
C THR A 369 4.41 2.56 -6.66
N GLY A 370 3.48 2.40 -7.60
CA GLY A 370 2.04 2.33 -7.34
C GLY A 370 1.46 0.91 -7.34
N TRP A 371 2.26 -0.16 -7.43
CA TRP A 371 1.78 -1.52 -7.61
C TRP A 371 0.78 -1.97 -6.54
N ARG A 372 0.98 -1.57 -5.28
CA ARG A 372 0.08 -1.91 -4.16
C ARG A 372 -1.34 -1.36 -4.30
N ALA A 373 -1.54 -0.35 -5.12
CA ALA A 373 -2.85 0.23 -5.42
C ALA A 373 -3.42 -0.27 -6.76
N ALA A 374 -2.72 -1.14 -7.47
CA ALA A 374 -3.20 -1.76 -8.70
C ALA A 374 -4.22 -2.87 -8.38
N THR A 375 -5.11 -3.16 -9.32
CA THR A 375 -6.03 -4.32 -9.21
C THR A 375 -5.26 -5.63 -9.18
N THR A 376 -4.08 -5.67 -9.79
CA THR A 376 -3.15 -6.80 -9.85
C THR A 376 -2.20 -6.90 -8.64
N SER A 377 -2.40 -6.12 -7.59
CA SER A 377 -1.48 -6.12 -6.44
C SER A 377 -1.29 -7.49 -5.79
N ASN A 378 -2.37 -8.28 -5.67
CA ASN A 378 -2.27 -9.63 -5.12
C ASN A 378 -1.48 -10.57 -6.04
N ASN A 379 -1.68 -10.46 -7.36
CA ASN A 379 -0.91 -11.23 -8.34
C ASN A 379 0.60 -10.97 -8.20
N ILE A 380 0.96 -9.68 -8.02
CA ILE A 380 2.34 -9.25 -7.85
C ILE A 380 2.93 -9.68 -6.50
N ALA A 381 2.15 -9.58 -5.41
CA ALA A 381 2.60 -10.02 -4.08
C ALA A 381 2.97 -11.51 -4.08
N ARG A 382 2.17 -12.34 -4.75
CA ARG A 382 2.44 -13.78 -4.90
C ARG A 382 3.77 -14.11 -5.60
N LEU A 383 4.27 -13.23 -6.47
CA LEU A 383 5.59 -13.43 -7.07
C LEU A 383 6.69 -13.31 -6.02
N ASN A 384 6.57 -12.38 -5.07
CA ASN A 384 7.52 -12.26 -3.97
C ASN A 384 7.46 -13.47 -3.05
N ASP A 385 6.25 -13.86 -2.63
CA ASP A 385 6.05 -15.06 -1.80
C ASP A 385 6.66 -16.31 -2.48
N ALA A 386 6.47 -16.45 -3.79
CA ALA A 386 7.02 -17.57 -4.55
C ALA A 386 8.56 -17.60 -4.57
N VAL A 387 9.21 -16.45 -4.59
CA VAL A 387 10.69 -16.38 -4.51
C VAL A 387 11.16 -16.69 -3.11
N GLU A 388 10.54 -16.07 -2.09
CA GLU A 388 10.93 -16.22 -0.69
C GLU A 388 10.71 -17.67 -0.19
N GLU A 389 9.65 -18.32 -0.66
CA GLU A 389 9.31 -19.69 -0.28
C GLU A 389 9.85 -20.76 -1.28
N GLY A 390 10.48 -20.34 -2.39
CA GLY A 390 11.20 -21.23 -3.32
C GLY A 390 10.31 -21.92 -4.36
N PHE A 391 9.14 -21.38 -4.70
CA PHE A 391 8.23 -21.93 -5.72
C PHE A 391 8.49 -21.33 -7.10
N TYR A 392 9.66 -21.63 -7.68
CA TYR A 392 10.14 -20.95 -8.90
C TYR A 392 9.36 -21.31 -10.17
N LEU A 393 8.75 -22.50 -10.22
CA LEU A 393 7.90 -22.88 -11.36
C LEU A 393 6.64 -22.00 -11.42
N PHE A 394 5.97 -21.83 -10.27
CA PHE A 394 4.85 -20.90 -10.13
C PHE A 394 5.26 -19.47 -10.47
N LEU A 395 6.42 -19.01 -9.96
CA LEU A 395 6.95 -17.67 -10.23
C LEU A 395 6.96 -17.34 -11.72
N PHE A 396 7.66 -18.16 -12.51
CA PHE A 396 7.85 -17.86 -13.94
C PHE A 396 6.56 -18.03 -14.75
N ASP A 397 5.68 -18.96 -14.38
CA ASP A 397 4.36 -19.08 -15.01
C ASP A 397 3.51 -17.83 -14.77
N ARG A 398 3.47 -17.32 -13.54
CA ARG A 398 2.72 -16.10 -13.22
C ARG A 398 3.37 -14.82 -13.76
N CYS A 399 4.69 -14.79 -13.94
CA CYS A 399 5.36 -13.73 -14.69
C CYS A 399 4.86 -13.67 -16.14
N LEU A 400 4.71 -14.83 -16.83
CA LEU A 400 4.13 -14.86 -18.18
C LEU A 400 2.68 -14.39 -18.20
N GLU A 401 1.86 -14.78 -17.22
CA GLU A 401 0.48 -14.32 -17.09
C GLU A 401 0.40 -12.80 -16.96
N LEU A 402 1.32 -12.18 -16.23
CA LEU A 402 1.42 -10.73 -16.07
C LEU A 402 2.08 -10.03 -17.27
N GLY A 403 2.60 -10.78 -18.25
CA GLY A 403 3.25 -10.24 -19.44
C GLY A 403 4.71 -9.85 -19.23
N ASP A 404 5.36 -10.40 -18.22
CA ASP A 404 6.76 -10.12 -17.94
C ASP A 404 7.66 -10.98 -18.83
N ASP A 405 8.24 -10.38 -19.87
CA ASP A 405 9.21 -11.05 -20.73
C ASP A 405 10.64 -11.01 -20.16
N THR A 406 10.84 -10.24 -19.13
CA THR A 406 12.11 -10.08 -18.43
C THR A 406 11.89 -10.13 -16.92
N VAL A 407 12.69 -10.93 -16.21
CA VAL A 407 12.57 -11.12 -14.75
C VAL A 407 13.94 -10.88 -14.11
N LEU A 408 14.03 -9.93 -13.19
CA LEU A 408 15.20 -9.65 -12.37
C LEU A 408 14.94 -10.12 -10.93
N ILE A 409 15.77 -11.04 -10.46
CA ILE A 409 15.67 -11.60 -9.10
C ILE A 409 16.94 -11.25 -8.33
N LYS A 410 16.78 -10.76 -7.10
CA LYS A 410 17.87 -10.58 -6.17
C LYS A 410 18.19 -11.92 -5.49
N LYS A 411 19.43 -12.36 -5.55
CA LYS A 411 19.84 -13.70 -5.03
C LYS A 411 19.56 -13.86 -3.54
N SER A 412 19.68 -12.79 -2.75
CA SER A 412 19.41 -12.84 -1.29
C SER A 412 17.93 -13.01 -0.94
N GLU A 413 17.03 -12.87 -1.88
CA GLU A 413 15.59 -13.07 -1.70
C GLU A 413 15.16 -14.51 -2.06
N LEU A 414 16.07 -15.32 -2.62
CA LEU A 414 15.83 -16.75 -2.79
C LEU A 414 15.74 -17.41 -1.42
N ARG A 415 14.92 -18.43 -1.30
CA ARG A 415 14.73 -19.18 -0.06
C ARG A 415 16.06 -19.72 0.52
N ASP A 416 16.86 -20.36 -0.31
CA ASP A 416 18.25 -20.78 -0.02
C ASP A 416 19.17 -20.29 -1.13
N PRO A 417 19.80 -19.09 -0.96
CA PRO A 417 20.62 -18.48 -2.01
C PRO A 417 21.78 -19.34 -2.53
N ASP A 418 22.26 -20.29 -1.72
CA ASP A 418 23.38 -21.15 -2.10
C ASP A 418 22.95 -22.40 -2.87
N LYS A 419 21.75 -22.92 -2.61
CA LYS A 419 21.25 -24.18 -3.21
C LYS A 419 20.33 -23.94 -4.40
N ASP A 420 19.49 -22.91 -4.33
CA ASP A 420 18.38 -22.72 -5.27
C ASP A 420 18.77 -22.14 -6.63
N LEU A 421 20.05 -21.70 -6.83
CA LEU A 421 20.51 -21.11 -8.09
C LEU A 421 20.32 -22.03 -9.30
N ILE A 422 20.47 -23.34 -9.13
CA ILE A 422 20.27 -24.33 -10.19
C ILE A 422 18.77 -24.48 -10.44
N GLU A 423 18.00 -24.74 -9.39
CA GLU A 423 16.55 -24.97 -9.48
C GLU A 423 15.80 -23.79 -10.11
N VAL A 424 16.12 -22.55 -9.71
CA VAL A 424 15.48 -21.35 -10.28
C VAL A 424 15.77 -21.23 -11.78
N THR A 425 16.98 -21.62 -12.21
CA THR A 425 17.36 -21.58 -13.63
C THR A 425 16.68 -22.69 -14.43
N GLU A 426 16.56 -23.88 -13.88
CA GLU A 426 15.83 -25.00 -14.50
C GLU A 426 14.34 -24.70 -14.63
N CYS A 427 13.71 -24.15 -13.60
CA CYS A 427 12.32 -23.72 -13.64
C CYS A 427 12.10 -22.62 -14.69
N ALA A 428 12.99 -21.64 -14.78
CA ALA A 428 12.94 -20.61 -15.80
C ALA A 428 13.00 -21.22 -17.22
N GLN A 429 13.90 -22.18 -17.44
CA GLN A 429 14.09 -22.84 -18.76
C GLN A 429 12.87 -23.65 -19.19
N LYS A 430 12.16 -24.28 -18.25
CA LYS A 430 10.91 -25.02 -18.56
C LYS A 430 9.84 -24.11 -19.19
N LEU A 431 9.83 -22.83 -18.84
CA LEU A 431 8.91 -21.82 -19.39
C LEU A 431 9.53 -21.01 -20.55
N GLY A 432 10.75 -21.38 -21.01
CA GLY A 432 11.41 -20.74 -22.14
C GLY A 432 12.25 -19.52 -21.78
N TYR A 433 12.31 -19.11 -20.51
CA TYR A 433 13.23 -18.07 -20.08
C TYR A 433 14.69 -18.56 -20.11
N ARG A 434 15.60 -17.66 -20.45
CA ARG A 434 17.03 -17.93 -20.42
C ARG A 434 17.75 -16.92 -19.56
N LEU A 435 18.77 -17.35 -18.83
CA LEU A 435 19.62 -16.45 -18.07
C LEU A 435 20.35 -15.51 -19.04
N ALA A 436 19.92 -14.25 -19.09
CA ALA A 436 20.48 -13.22 -19.95
C ALA A 436 21.75 -12.61 -19.36
N ALA A 437 21.80 -12.47 -18.02
CA ALA A 437 22.95 -12.00 -17.27
C ALA A 437 22.84 -12.37 -15.80
N SER A 438 23.99 -12.39 -15.12
CA SER A 438 24.05 -12.49 -13.64
C SER A 438 25.27 -11.75 -13.13
N ASN A 439 25.23 -11.38 -11.87
CA ASN A 439 26.38 -10.92 -11.09
C ASN A 439 26.28 -11.51 -9.67
N ASP A 440 27.12 -11.05 -8.74
CA ASP A 440 27.17 -11.62 -7.40
C ASP A 440 25.84 -11.50 -6.64
N SER A 441 25.02 -10.48 -6.95
CA SER A 441 23.81 -10.16 -6.21
C SER A 441 22.50 -10.43 -6.94
N TYR A 442 22.50 -10.55 -8.28
CA TYR A 442 21.27 -10.60 -9.08
C TYR A 442 21.34 -11.60 -10.22
N LEU A 443 20.15 -12.10 -10.61
CA LEU A 443 19.90 -12.94 -11.80
C LEU A 443 18.93 -12.21 -12.71
N LEU A 444 19.23 -12.13 -14.00
CA LEU A 444 18.38 -11.55 -15.03
C LEU A 444 17.99 -12.62 -16.05
N TYR A 445 16.71 -12.93 -16.09
CA TYR A 445 16.12 -13.87 -17.04
C TYR A 445 15.36 -13.12 -18.13
N HIS A 446 15.30 -13.68 -19.33
CA HIS A 446 14.55 -13.12 -20.46
C HIS A 446 14.02 -14.24 -21.34
N ILE A 447 12.77 -14.07 -21.81
CA ILE A 447 12.16 -14.94 -22.82
C ILE A 447 12.04 -14.20 -24.15
N LYS A 448 12.45 -14.84 -25.23
CA LYS A 448 12.24 -14.29 -26.58
C LYS A 448 10.81 -14.56 -27.02
N THR A 449 10.02 -13.51 -27.14
CA THR A 449 8.60 -13.56 -27.46
C THR A 449 8.21 -12.47 -28.45
N TYR A 450 6.91 -12.31 -28.71
CA TYR A 450 6.32 -11.23 -29.50
C TYR A 450 6.61 -9.86 -28.85
N GLU A 451 6.49 -8.78 -29.64
CA GLU A 451 6.64 -7.42 -29.06
C GLU A 451 5.56 -7.07 -28.08
N GLN A 452 4.34 -7.53 -28.40
CA GLN A 452 3.18 -7.46 -27.49
C GLN A 452 2.48 -8.81 -27.55
N PHE A 453 2.14 -9.34 -26.38
CA PHE A 453 1.45 -10.60 -26.28
C PHE A 453 0.43 -10.62 -25.15
N GLY A 454 -0.57 -11.43 -25.32
CA GLY A 454 -1.45 -11.91 -24.26
C GLY A 454 -1.21 -13.40 -24.01
N THR A 455 -1.99 -13.96 -23.13
CA THR A 455 -1.96 -15.40 -22.82
C THR A 455 -3.35 -15.99 -22.86
N THR A 456 -3.43 -17.24 -23.31
CA THR A 456 -4.55 -18.14 -22.99
C THR A 456 -4.03 -19.21 -22.05
N CYS A 457 -4.86 -19.67 -21.14
CA CYS A 457 -4.46 -20.68 -20.16
C CYS A 457 -5.62 -21.64 -19.90
N GLN A 458 -5.33 -22.95 -19.83
CA GLN A 458 -6.25 -23.97 -19.39
C GLN A 458 -5.70 -24.60 -18.11
N TYR A 459 -6.51 -24.55 -17.07
CA TYR A 459 -6.18 -25.13 -15.77
C TYR A 459 -6.98 -26.42 -15.55
N GLU A 460 -6.39 -27.37 -14.87
CA GLU A 460 -7.05 -28.62 -14.50
C GLU A 460 -7.69 -28.58 -13.11
N GLY A 461 -7.22 -27.67 -12.23
CA GLY A 461 -7.79 -27.45 -10.90
C GLY A 461 -8.37 -26.05 -10.73
N LEU A 462 -9.28 -25.90 -9.77
CA LEU A 462 -9.84 -24.63 -9.32
C LEU A 462 -9.72 -24.52 -7.81
N ALA A 463 -9.20 -23.39 -7.32
CA ALA A 463 -9.10 -23.08 -5.89
C ALA A 463 -10.15 -22.04 -5.49
N ILE A 464 -11.01 -22.35 -4.52
CA ILE A 464 -12.09 -21.48 -4.04
C ILE A 464 -11.84 -21.13 -2.58
N GLY A 465 -11.82 -19.84 -2.26
CA GLY A 465 -11.75 -19.33 -0.90
C GLY A 465 -10.54 -18.45 -0.62
N SER A 466 -10.60 -17.72 0.48
CA SER A 466 -9.63 -16.67 0.84
C SER A 466 -8.22 -17.18 1.23
N SER A 467 -8.09 -18.48 1.50
CA SER A 467 -6.82 -19.15 1.83
C SER A 467 -6.50 -20.30 0.88
N SER A 468 -7.12 -20.34 -0.28
CA SER A 468 -6.94 -21.39 -1.28
C SER A 468 -5.64 -21.26 -2.08
N ASP A 469 -5.00 -20.09 -2.05
CA ASP A 469 -3.79 -19.77 -2.80
C ASP A 469 -2.56 -20.59 -2.38
N PHE A 470 -2.46 -20.98 -1.12
CA PHE A 470 -1.29 -21.70 -0.60
C PHE A 470 -1.01 -23.03 -1.33
N LEU A 471 -2.04 -23.69 -1.82
CA LEU A 471 -1.88 -24.90 -2.60
C LEU A 471 -1.30 -24.61 -3.99
N ALA A 472 -1.72 -23.53 -4.64
CA ALA A 472 -1.33 -23.18 -6.00
C ALA A 472 0.18 -22.93 -6.17
N TYR A 473 0.90 -22.55 -5.12
CA TYR A 473 2.35 -22.38 -5.20
C TYR A 473 3.06 -23.68 -5.57
N GLY A 474 2.71 -24.79 -4.92
CA GLY A 474 3.28 -26.09 -5.20
C GLY A 474 2.61 -26.83 -6.36
N TYR A 475 1.40 -26.43 -6.71
CA TYR A 475 0.55 -27.01 -7.75
C TYR A 475 0.05 -25.92 -8.71
N PRO A 476 0.93 -25.46 -9.62
CA PRO A 476 0.67 -24.26 -10.43
C PRO A 476 -0.49 -24.43 -11.42
N ASN A 477 -0.92 -25.66 -11.73
CA ASN A 477 -2.04 -25.97 -12.62
C ASN A 477 -3.40 -25.85 -11.91
N ILE A 478 -3.50 -24.91 -10.95
CA ILE A 478 -4.71 -24.58 -10.22
C ILE A 478 -5.08 -23.12 -10.47
N GLU A 479 -6.28 -22.90 -10.98
CA GLU A 479 -6.85 -21.57 -11.23
C GLU A 479 -7.35 -20.94 -9.92
N PRO A 480 -7.05 -19.69 -9.62
CA PRO A 480 -7.69 -18.97 -8.53
C PRO A 480 -9.16 -18.69 -8.86
N GLY A 481 -10.07 -18.99 -7.94
CA GLY A 481 -11.49 -18.74 -8.14
C GLY A 481 -11.87 -17.25 -8.12
N ASP A 482 -12.86 -16.89 -8.92
CA ASP A 482 -13.39 -15.51 -9.02
C ASP A 482 -14.16 -15.08 -7.75
N SER A 483 -14.69 -16.02 -7.00
CA SER A 483 -15.42 -15.79 -5.76
C SER A 483 -15.01 -16.78 -4.67
N ASN A 484 -15.08 -16.35 -3.42
CA ASN A 484 -14.91 -17.22 -2.27
C ASN A 484 -16.20 -17.99 -1.93
N ASN A 485 -17.34 -17.61 -2.51
CA ASN A 485 -18.63 -18.22 -2.25
C ASN A 485 -18.91 -19.35 -3.26
N VAL A 486 -19.03 -20.58 -2.75
CA VAL A 486 -19.30 -21.77 -3.59
C VAL A 486 -20.60 -21.62 -4.37
N ASN A 487 -21.62 -20.96 -3.82
CA ASN A 487 -22.91 -20.80 -4.49
C ASN A 487 -22.87 -19.82 -5.69
N ASP A 488 -21.80 -19.06 -5.88
CA ASP A 488 -21.61 -18.18 -7.04
C ASP A 488 -21.22 -18.97 -8.31
N TYR A 489 -20.83 -20.22 -8.16
CA TYR A 489 -20.42 -21.08 -9.27
C TYR A 489 -21.58 -21.96 -9.75
N SER A 490 -21.66 -22.13 -11.07
CA SER A 490 -22.58 -23.10 -11.67
C SER A 490 -21.93 -24.48 -11.75
N TYR A 491 -22.77 -25.53 -11.77
CA TYR A 491 -22.32 -26.90 -12.00
C TYR A 491 -21.49 -27.01 -13.29
N ASP A 492 -21.95 -26.41 -14.40
CA ASP A 492 -21.27 -26.47 -15.70
C ASP A 492 -19.89 -25.78 -15.69
N LYS A 493 -19.70 -24.77 -14.84
CA LYS A 493 -18.38 -24.16 -14.65
C LYS A 493 -17.46 -25.07 -13.88
N LEU A 494 -17.93 -25.63 -12.76
CA LEU A 494 -17.14 -26.46 -11.88
C LEU A 494 -16.78 -27.84 -12.48
N SER A 495 -17.67 -28.42 -13.30
CA SER A 495 -17.46 -29.73 -13.94
C SER A 495 -16.35 -29.74 -15.01
N LYS A 496 -15.80 -28.59 -15.36
CA LYS A 496 -14.67 -28.47 -16.30
C LYS A 496 -13.33 -28.83 -15.66
N TYR A 497 -13.24 -28.77 -14.33
CA TYR A 497 -12.01 -29.02 -13.59
C TYR A 497 -11.94 -30.46 -13.10
N LYS A 498 -10.75 -31.04 -13.05
CA LYS A 498 -10.50 -32.34 -12.47
C LYS A 498 -10.52 -32.30 -10.94
N VAL A 499 -10.02 -31.19 -10.39
CA VAL A 499 -9.92 -31.00 -8.94
C VAL A 499 -10.47 -29.63 -8.54
N ILE A 500 -11.24 -29.60 -7.45
CA ILE A 500 -11.70 -28.36 -6.80
C ILE A 500 -11.14 -28.37 -5.38
N TYR A 501 -10.35 -27.32 -5.05
CA TYR A 501 -9.80 -27.12 -3.73
C TYR A 501 -10.54 -26.01 -2.99
N LEU A 502 -11.04 -26.31 -1.80
CA LEU A 502 -11.79 -25.39 -0.95
C LEU A 502 -11.01 -25.05 0.30
N SER A 503 -10.68 -23.75 0.51
CA SER A 503 -9.99 -23.29 1.72
C SER A 503 -10.31 -21.83 2.03
N GLY A 504 -10.93 -21.57 3.18
CA GLY A 504 -11.44 -20.24 3.53
C GLY A 504 -12.61 -19.81 2.64
N PHE A 505 -13.38 -20.76 2.17
CA PHE A 505 -14.56 -20.56 1.36
C PHE A 505 -15.76 -20.11 2.19
N THR A 506 -16.79 -19.63 1.52
CA THR A 506 -18.09 -19.26 2.08
C THR A 506 -19.21 -19.90 1.28
N TYR A 507 -20.40 -19.90 1.83
CA TYR A 507 -21.62 -20.27 1.15
C TYR A 507 -22.80 -19.42 1.66
N ASP A 508 -23.74 -19.13 0.78
CA ASP A 508 -25.02 -18.51 1.15
C ASP A 508 -26.03 -19.57 1.57
N ASP A 509 -25.99 -20.74 0.91
CA ASP A 509 -26.84 -21.90 1.14
C ASP A 509 -25.97 -23.16 1.22
N LYS A 510 -25.77 -23.65 2.46
CA LYS A 510 -24.94 -24.82 2.75
C LYS A 510 -25.43 -26.06 2.02
N ASP A 511 -26.72 -26.40 2.14
CA ASP A 511 -27.30 -27.59 1.57
C ASP A 511 -27.19 -27.63 0.04
N LYS A 512 -27.33 -26.46 -0.61
CA LYS A 512 -27.16 -26.33 -2.04
C LYS A 512 -25.70 -26.51 -2.45
N ALA A 513 -24.75 -25.94 -1.69
CA ALA A 513 -23.31 -26.09 -1.94
C ALA A 513 -22.89 -27.57 -1.79
N GLU A 514 -23.28 -28.23 -0.70
CA GLU A 514 -22.97 -29.65 -0.45
C GLU A 514 -23.54 -30.56 -1.54
N LYS A 515 -24.84 -30.41 -1.90
CA LYS A 515 -25.47 -31.17 -2.99
C LYS A 515 -24.78 -30.99 -4.33
N MET A 516 -24.33 -29.77 -4.63
CA MET A 516 -23.63 -29.49 -5.88
C MET A 516 -22.26 -30.17 -5.91
N LEU A 517 -21.50 -30.08 -4.82
CA LEU A 517 -20.19 -30.73 -4.70
C LEU A 517 -20.29 -32.25 -4.71
N LEU A 518 -21.30 -32.83 -4.05
CA LEU A 518 -21.56 -34.25 -4.10
C LEU A 518 -21.85 -34.72 -5.52
N LYS A 519 -22.72 -34.02 -6.24
CA LYS A 519 -23.01 -34.33 -7.65
C LYS A 519 -21.77 -34.22 -8.55
N LEU A 520 -20.87 -33.27 -8.29
CA LEU A 520 -19.60 -33.13 -9.00
C LEU A 520 -18.66 -34.31 -8.71
N SER A 521 -18.57 -34.72 -7.45
CA SER A 521 -17.75 -35.87 -7.06
C SER A 521 -18.25 -37.20 -7.66
N GLU A 522 -19.57 -37.40 -7.75
CA GLU A 522 -20.19 -38.52 -8.45
C GLU A 522 -19.88 -38.50 -9.96
N ALA A 523 -19.71 -37.32 -10.54
CA ALA A 523 -19.30 -37.15 -11.94
C ALA A 523 -17.77 -37.30 -12.15
N GLY A 524 -16.99 -37.61 -11.09
CA GLY A 524 -15.56 -37.85 -11.16
C GLY A 524 -14.67 -36.64 -10.85
N VAL A 525 -15.26 -35.49 -10.49
CA VAL A 525 -14.47 -34.33 -10.04
C VAL A 525 -13.99 -34.57 -8.61
N ARG A 526 -12.71 -34.42 -8.36
CA ARG A 526 -12.16 -34.55 -7.02
C ARG A 526 -12.34 -33.25 -6.24
N ILE A 527 -12.91 -33.36 -5.04
CA ILE A 527 -13.14 -32.24 -4.13
C ILE A 527 -12.21 -32.36 -2.93
N ILE A 528 -11.39 -31.36 -2.70
CA ILE A 528 -10.49 -31.33 -1.54
C ILE A 528 -10.88 -30.17 -0.63
N VAL A 529 -11.23 -30.45 0.60
CA VAL A 529 -11.70 -29.47 1.59
C VAL A 529 -10.66 -29.31 2.68
N ASN A 530 -10.08 -28.12 2.84
CA ASN A 530 -9.25 -27.79 3.98
C ASN A 530 -10.15 -27.46 5.18
N GLY A 531 -10.07 -28.30 6.22
CA GLY A 531 -10.89 -28.20 7.42
C GLY A 531 -10.70 -26.90 8.19
N ASP A 532 -9.49 -26.35 8.18
CA ASP A 532 -9.19 -25.06 8.82
C ASP A 532 -9.96 -23.89 8.18
N GLY A 533 -10.23 -24.01 6.88
CA GLY A 533 -10.95 -23.01 6.10
C GLY A 533 -12.46 -23.21 6.00
N ILE A 534 -13.06 -24.13 6.76
CA ILE A 534 -14.52 -24.32 6.78
C ILE A 534 -15.18 -23.19 7.57
N PRO A 535 -16.30 -22.61 7.07
CA PRO A 535 -17.05 -21.55 7.78
C PRO A 535 -17.61 -22.05 9.11
N ASP A 536 -17.53 -21.23 10.15
CA ASP A 536 -18.18 -21.49 11.44
C ASP A 536 -19.71 -21.44 11.29
N ASN A 537 -20.41 -22.38 11.90
CA ASN A 537 -21.85 -22.25 12.07
C ASN A 537 -22.14 -21.03 12.97
N PRO A 538 -22.95 -20.06 12.54
CA PRO A 538 -23.19 -18.83 13.31
C PRO A 538 -23.79 -19.07 14.70
N GLN A 539 -24.58 -20.13 14.87
CA GLN A 539 -25.31 -20.45 16.12
C GLN A 539 -24.51 -21.32 17.06
N THR A 540 -23.92 -22.42 16.55
CA THR A 540 -23.24 -23.42 17.36
C THR A 540 -21.74 -23.17 17.51
N LYS A 541 -21.16 -22.34 16.62
CA LYS A 541 -19.71 -22.12 16.49
C LYS A 541 -18.90 -23.38 16.12
N ILE A 542 -19.59 -24.41 15.66
CA ILE A 542 -18.99 -25.64 15.17
C ILE A 542 -18.64 -25.47 13.70
N LYS A 543 -17.46 -25.85 13.30
CA LYS A 543 -17.04 -25.98 11.89
C LYS A 543 -17.45 -27.36 11.41
N GLU A 544 -18.44 -27.43 10.54
CA GLU A 544 -18.94 -28.69 10.00
C GLU A 544 -19.34 -28.50 8.53
N PHE A 545 -18.91 -29.42 7.68
CA PHE A 545 -19.26 -29.44 6.26
C PHE A 545 -19.32 -30.88 5.76
N MET A 546 -20.37 -31.24 5.02
CA MET A 546 -20.61 -32.60 4.49
C MET A 546 -20.43 -33.73 5.55
N GLY A 547 -20.91 -33.50 6.78
CA GLY A 547 -20.84 -34.45 7.86
C GLY A 547 -19.48 -34.54 8.59
N VAL A 548 -18.45 -33.84 8.14
CA VAL A 548 -17.16 -33.74 8.82
C VAL A 548 -17.13 -32.55 9.75
N GLU A 549 -16.88 -32.83 11.04
CA GLU A 549 -16.70 -31.83 12.07
C GLU A 549 -15.22 -31.56 12.30
N CYS A 550 -14.84 -30.28 12.34
CA CYS A 550 -13.47 -29.83 12.58
C CYS A 550 -13.34 -29.27 13.99
N GLN A 551 -12.38 -29.78 14.77
CA GLN A 551 -12.11 -29.35 16.14
C GLN A 551 -10.72 -28.74 16.27
N ASP A 552 -10.61 -27.67 17.07
CA ASP A 552 -9.34 -26.94 17.28
C ASP A 552 -8.29 -27.81 17.97
N ILE A 553 -7.06 -27.74 17.49
CA ILE A 553 -5.88 -28.36 18.09
C ILE A 553 -4.69 -27.39 18.04
N TYR A 554 -3.74 -27.58 18.99
CA TYR A 554 -2.57 -26.71 19.10
C TYR A 554 -1.29 -27.53 19.16
N PHE A 555 -0.34 -27.23 18.30
CA PHE A 555 1.00 -27.80 18.31
C PHE A 555 2.04 -26.74 18.69
N GLN A 556 3.08 -27.19 19.42
CA GLN A 556 4.26 -26.39 19.77
C GLN A 556 5.47 -27.00 19.07
N ASN A 557 6.29 -26.19 18.41
CA ASN A 557 7.55 -26.67 17.79
C ASN A 557 7.38 -27.73 16.69
N GLY A 558 6.37 -27.65 15.86
CA GLY A 558 6.12 -28.58 14.77
C GLY A 558 4.99 -29.56 15.04
N TYR A 559 4.68 -30.41 14.06
CA TYR A 559 3.71 -31.47 14.22
C TYR A 559 4.26 -32.58 15.09
N PRO A 560 3.40 -33.32 15.82
CA PRO A 560 3.75 -34.66 16.27
C PRO A 560 3.98 -35.57 15.05
N VAL A 561 4.45 -36.80 15.27
CA VAL A 561 4.64 -37.76 14.18
C VAL A 561 3.33 -37.96 13.42
N LEU A 562 3.34 -37.71 12.13
CA LEU A 562 2.21 -37.87 11.22
C LEU A 562 2.31 -39.26 10.55
N TYR A 563 1.20 -39.99 10.53
CA TYR A 563 1.10 -41.32 9.93
C TYR A 563 0.14 -41.30 8.74
N THR A 564 0.52 -41.97 7.67
CA THR A 564 -0.32 -42.25 6.51
C THR A 564 -0.39 -43.74 6.23
N LYS A 565 -1.15 -44.15 5.22
CA LYS A 565 -1.15 -45.55 4.75
C LYS A 565 0.20 -45.99 4.21
N GLU A 566 1.06 -45.08 3.79
CA GLU A 566 2.39 -45.35 3.24
C GLU A 566 3.50 -45.32 4.29
N GLY A 567 3.18 -44.92 5.53
CA GLY A 567 4.13 -44.82 6.65
C GLY A 567 4.13 -43.44 7.32
N GLU A 568 5.23 -43.13 7.99
CA GLU A 568 5.44 -41.85 8.67
C GLU A 568 5.78 -40.75 7.67
N LEU A 569 5.20 -39.58 7.85
CA LEU A 569 5.61 -38.37 7.12
C LEU A 569 6.73 -37.68 7.89
N ASP A 570 7.85 -37.50 7.22
CA ASP A 570 8.94 -36.65 7.72
C ASP A 570 8.60 -35.17 7.54
N THR A 571 8.41 -34.48 8.64
CA THR A 571 8.00 -33.06 8.63
C THR A 571 9.03 -32.17 9.30
N SER A 572 9.30 -31.03 8.70
CA SER A 572 10.16 -30.01 9.29
C SER A 572 9.50 -29.33 10.48
N LEU A 573 10.31 -28.85 11.41
CA LEU A 573 9.84 -28.01 12.51
C LEU A 573 9.27 -26.69 11.95
N PHE A 574 8.29 -26.11 12.64
CA PHE A 574 7.83 -24.76 12.33
C PHE A 574 8.93 -23.76 12.66
N ASP A 575 9.59 -23.23 11.65
CA ASP A 575 10.68 -22.25 11.81
C ASP A 575 10.17 -20.86 12.22
N VAL A 576 8.88 -20.64 12.15
CA VAL A 576 8.30 -19.33 12.39
C VAL A 576 8.15 -19.07 13.88
N ASP A 577 9.11 -18.36 14.46
CA ASP A 577 9.01 -17.63 15.74
C ASP A 577 8.57 -18.42 16.97
N LYS A 578 8.71 -19.74 16.99
CA LYS A 578 8.28 -20.59 18.14
C LYS A 578 6.82 -20.35 18.56
N ARG A 579 5.96 -19.99 17.60
CA ARG A 579 4.53 -19.76 17.85
C ARG A 579 3.79 -21.07 17.92
N ASN A 580 2.74 -21.08 18.73
CA ASN A 580 1.79 -22.18 18.74
C ASN A 580 1.10 -22.27 17.37
N TRP A 581 1.15 -23.45 16.75
CA TRP A 581 0.40 -23.73 15.54
C TRP A 581 -1.03 -24.08 15.90
N LYS A 582 -1.94 -23.14 15.74
CA LYS A 582 -3.37 -23.35 15.91
C LYS A 582 -3.97 -23.86 14.61
N THR A 583 -4.64 -25.02 14.67
CA THR A 583 -5.27 -25.65 13.52
C THR A 583 -6.44 -26.52 13.94
N VAL A 584 -6.92 -27.40 13.07
CA VAL A 584 -8.04 -28.31 13.34
C VAL A 584 -7.69 -29.76 12.99
N TYR A 585 -8.33 -30.68 13.69
CA TYR A 585 -8.41 -32.08 13.30
C TYR A 585 -9.84 -32.47 12.90
N LEU A 586 -10.02 -33.64 12.33
CA LEU A 586 -11.22 -34.08 11.66
C LEU A 586 -11.92 -35.18 12.41
N ASN A 587 -13.25 -35.11 12.52
CA ASN A 587 -14.14 -36.16 13.01
C ASN A 587 -15.24 -36.45 11.97
N GLY A 588 -15.67 -37.72 11.89
CA GLY A 588 -16.74 -38.12 10.98
C GLY A 588 -16.26 -38.53 9.59
N LEU A 589 -14.99 -38.89 9.45
CA LEU A 589 -14.45 -39.47 8.21
C LEU A 589 -14.89 -40.96 8.08
N ASP A 590 -15.24 -41.36 6.86
CA ASP A 590 -15.54 -42.79 6.57
C ASP A 590 -14.25 -43.59 6.42
N ASN A 591 -13.23 -43.02 5.77
CA ASN A 591 -11.91 -43.65 5.65
C ASN A 591 -10.80 -42.70 6.04
N THR A 592 -9.98 -43.05 7.00
CA THR A 592 -8.79 -42.29 7.40
C THR A 592 -7.65 -42.53 6.41
N MET A 593 -7.07 -41.46 5.88
CA MET A 593 -5.88 -41.44 5.03
C MET A 593 -4.64 -40.98 5.78
N GLY A 594 -4.83 -40.09 6.78
CA GLY A 594 -3.75 -39.62 7.62
C GLY A 594 -4.21 -39.36 9.06
N TYR A 595 -3.36 -39.75 10.02
CA TYR A 595 -3.64 -39.64 11.45
C TYR A 595 -2.38 -39.29 12.24
N LEU A 596 -2.57 -38.86 13.46
CA LEU A 596 -1.52 -38.59 14.44
C LEU A 596 -1.98 -39.07 15.82
N TYR A 597 -1.05 -39.10 16.77
CA TYR A 597 -1.38 -39.34 18.18
C TYR A 597 -1.11 -38.09 19.00
N ASP A 598 -2.13 -37.58 19.68
CA ASP A 598 -1.99 -36.56 20.69
C ASP A 598 -2.37 -37.12 22.06
N THR A 599 -1.43 -37.06 23.02
CA THR A 599 -1.60 -37.63 24.38
C THR A 599 -2.11 -39.09 24.41
N GLY A 600 -1.75 -39.85 23.37
CA GLY A 600 -2.14 -41.28 23.23
C GLY A 600 -3.51 -41.51 22.57
N VAL A 601 -4.20 -40.45 22.18
CA VAL A 601 -5.45 -40.52 21.41
C VAL A 601 -5.14 -40.40 19.92
N LYS A 602 -5.69 -41.33 19.13
CA LYS A 602 -5.62 -41.28 17.67
C LYS A 602 -6.53 -40.14 17.16
N ILE A 603 -5.97 -39.27 16.36
CA ILE A 603 -6.64 -38.08 15.78
C ILE A 603 -6.45 -38.13 14.27
N ASP A 604 -7.53 -37.99 13.51
CA ASP A 604 -7.49 -37.99 12.05
C ASP A 604 -7.29 -36.56 11.50
N PHE A 605 -6.35 -36.43 10.54
CA PHE A 605 -6.11 -35.16 9.85
C PHE A 605 -6.35 -35.25 8.34
N ALA A 606 -6.54 -36.42 7.77
CA ALA A 606 -6.87 -36.57 6.36
C ALA A 606 -7.74 -37.79 6.15
N GLY A 607 -8.72 -37.67 5.26
CA GLY A 607 -9.59 -38.78 4.90
C GLY A 607 -10.72 -38.37 3.98
N ASN A 608 -11.57 -39.33 3.60
CA ASN A 608 -12.69 -39.14 2.72
C ASN A 608 -14.04 -39.43 3.39
N VAL A 609 -15.12 -38.92 2.77
CA VAL A 609 -16.50 -39.15 3.14
C VAL A 609 -17.34 -39.49 1.91
N GLU A 610 -18.37 -40.30 2.08
CA GLU A 610 -19.37 -40.71 1.09
C GLU A 610 -18.79 -41.39 -0.16
N ASN A 611 -17.79 -40.81 -0.78
CA ASN A 611 -17.05 -41.39 -1.88
C ASN A 611 -15.57 -40.96 -1.85
N ASP A 612 -14.74 -41.70 -2.60
CA ASP A 612 -13.29 -41.47 -2.63
C ASP A 612 -12.86 -40.14 -3.26
N ASN A 613 -13.79 -39.44 -3.91
CA ASN A 613 -13.52 -38.16 -4.57
C ASN A 613 -13.73 -36.94 -3.66
N ILE A 614 -14.21 -37.10 -2.42
CA ILE A 614 -14.33 -36.03 -1.44
C ILE A 614 -13.34 -36.25 -0.31
N VAL A 615 -12.28 -35.45 -0.29
CA VAL A 615 -11.17 -35.56 0.63
C VAL A 615 -11.12 -34.34 1.54
N PHE A 616 -11.01 -34.58 2.85
CA PHE A 616 -10.79 -33.55 3.85
C PHE A 616 -9.34 -33.54 4.32
N LEU A 617 -8.79 -32.35 4.53
CA LEU A 617 -7.47 -32.10 5.08
C LEU A 617 -7.58 -31.24 6.34
N GLY A 618 -7.04 -31.72 7.45
CA GLY A 618 -6.87 -30.94 8.67
C GLY A 618 -5.45 -30.44 8.85
N ILE A 619 -5.14 -30.05 10.07
CA ILE A 619 -3.85 -29.55 10.56
C ILE A 619 -3.20 -28.45 9.71
N ASN A 620 -3.96 -27.84 8.80
CA ASN A 620 -3.52 -26.83 7.85
C ASN A 620 -2.27 -27.25 7.04
N LEU A 621 -2.27 -28.49 6.58
CA LEU A 621 -1.12 -29.15 5.96
C LEU A 621 -0.66 -28.46 4.68
N THR A 622 -1.58 -27.85 3.93
CA THR A 622 -1.25 -27.07 2.71
C THR A 622 -0.45 -25.82 3.03
N TYR A 623 -0.77 -25.13 4.13
CA TYR A 623 0.00 -23.96 4.57
C TYR A 623 1.36 -24.38 5.16
N HIS A 624 1.44 -25.51 5.85
CA HIS A 624 2.71 -26.07 6.27
C HIS A 624 3.61 -26.37 5.06
N TYR A 625 3.07 -27.01 4.02
CA TYR A 625 3.82 -27.29 2.79
C TYR A 625 4.31 -26.00 2.11
N PHE A 626 3.48 -24.96 2.07
CA PHE A 626 3.87 -23.65 1.56
C PHE A 626 5.09 -23.08 2.32
N LEU A 627 5.10 -23.15 3.65
CA LEU A 627 6.20 -22.64 4.47
C LEU A 627 7.48 -23.50 4.44
N THR A 628 7.34 -24.82 4.39
CA THR A 628 8.46 -25.74 4.59
C THR A 628 8.98 -26.38 3.30
N ARG A 629 8.12 -26.52 2.28
CA ARG A 629 8.38 -27.36 1.10
C ARG A 629 8.78 -28.79 1.42
N ASP A 630 8.30 -29.33 2.56
CA ASP A 630 8.57 -30.72 2.93
C ASP A 630 8.20 -31.68 1.81
N GLU A 631 9.18 -32.41 1.29
CA GLU A 631 8.99 -33.30 0.15
C GLU A 631 8.00 -34.43 0.45
N SER A 632 8.04 -34.98 1.66
CA SER A 632 7.10 -36.03 2.10
C SER A 632 5.67 -35.52 2.17
N VAL A 633 5.48 -34.29 2.67
CA VAL A 633 4.17 -33.62 2.71
C VAL A 633 3.69 -33.31 1.29
N GLY A 634 4.57 -32.83 0.42
CA GLY A 634 4.24 -32.58 -0.98
C GLY A 634 3.80 -33.86 -1.70
N LYS A 635 4.53 -34.98 -1.55
CA LYS A 635 4.12 -36.26 -2.12
C LYS A 635 2.78 -36.75 -1.58
N PHE A 636 2.54 -36.61 -0.27
CA PHE A 636 1.26 -36.98 0.31
C PHE A 636 0.11 -36.10 -0.26
N LEU A 637 0.28 -34.80 -0.33
CA LEU A 637 -0.70 -33.92 -0.95
C LEU A 637 -0.93 -34.28 -2.42
N GLY A 638 0.14 -34.59 -3.18
CA GLY A 638 0.05 -35.05 -4.58
C GLY A 638 -0.77 -36.33 -4.72
N SER A 639 -0.61 -37.29 -3.80
CA SER A 639 -1.38 -38.56 -3.80
C SER A 639 -2.89 -38.35 -3.56
N LEU A 640 -3.27 -37.22 -2.93
CA LEU A 640 -4.67 -36.86 -2.71
C LEU A 640 -5.27 -36.10 -3.90
N MET A 641 -4.45 -35.54 -4.76
CA MET A 641 -4.81 -34.79 -5.95
C MET A 641 -4.45 -35.57 -7.23
N ASP A 642 -4.66 -34.97 -8.35
CA ASP A 642 -4.15 -35.46 -9.63
C ASP A 642 -2.72 -34.97 -9.82
N ASP A 643 -1.78 -35.86 -10.20
CA ASP A 643 -0.37 -35.52 -10.40
C ASP A 643 -0.16 -34.41 -11.47
N SER A 644 -1.08 -34.28 -12.42
CA SER A 644 -1.06 -33.21 -13.43
C SER A 644 -1.13 -31.80 -12.86
N LEU A 645 -1.64 -31.63 -11.63
CA LEU A 645 -1.70 -30.31 -10.97
C LEU A 645 -0.32 -29.79 -10.57
N ALA A 646 0.67 -30.65 -10.38
CA ALA A 646 2.06 -30.27 -10.10
C ALA A 646 2.80 -29.81 -11.38
N GLU A 647 2.27 -30.13 -12.54
CA GLU A 647 2.78 -29.67 -13.82
C GLU A 647 2.32 -28.22 -14.10
N LEU A 648 2.88 -27.64 -15.15
CA LEU A 648 2.43 -26.32 -15.60
C LEU A 648 1.05 -26.40 -16.26
N PRO A 649 0.21 -25.36 -16.12
CA PRO A 649 -1.01 -25.27 -16.91
C PRO A 649 -0.68 -25.12 -18.40
N ASP A 650 -1.64 -25.48 -19.27
CA ASP A 650 -1.51 -25.28 -20.71
C ASP A 650 -1.65 -23.79 -21.04
N ARG A 651 -0.53 -23.07 -20.95
CA ARG A 651 -0.44 -21.63 -21.22
C ARG A 651 0.20 -21.38 -22.56
N ALA A 652 -0.51 -20.70 -23.45
CA ALA A 652 -0.02 -20.29 -24.76
C ALA A 652 0.12 -18.77 -24.86
N LEU A 653 1.22 -18.30 -25.50
CA LEU A 653 1.44 -16.89 -25.82
C LEU A 653 0.73 -16.53 -27.12
N VAL A 654 -0.05 -15.48 -27.11
CA VAL A 654 -0.85 -14.98 -28.24
C VAL A 654 -0.34 -13.61 -28.65
N PRO A 655 0.10 -13.42 -29.93
CA PRO A 655 0.49 -12.10 -30.38
C PRO A 655 -0.69 -11.13 -30.35
N LEU A 656 -0.48 -9.94 -29.81
CA LEU A 656 -1.47 -8.86 -29.79
C LEU A 656 -0.90 -7.63 -30.51
N ASP A 657 -1.80 -6.82 -31.09
CA ASP A 657 -1.47 -5.47 -31.52
C ASP A 657 -2.23 -4.50 -30.61
N ILE A 658 -1.46 -3.77 -29.78
CA ILE A 658 -2.01 -2.85 -28.78
C ILE A 658 -1.53 -1.44 -29.09
N ALA A 659 -2.46 -0.57 -29.46
CA ALA A 659 -2.19 0.84 -29.72
C ALA A 659 -2.91 1.75 -28.71
N GLN A 660 -2.23 2.79 -28.26
CA GLN A 660 -2.84 3.82 -27.44
C GLN A 660 -2.96 5.12 -28.25
N ALA A 661 -4.18 5.62 -28.39
CA ALA A 661 -4.48 6.87 -29.10
C ALA A 661 -5.29 7.79 -28.17
N GLY A 662 -4.60 8.71 -27.50
CA GLY A 662 -5.22 9.62 -26.53
C GLY A 662 -5.79 8.88 -25.31
N ASP A 663 -7.10 8.93 -25.14
CA ASP A 663 -7.86 8.26 -24.07
C ASP A 663 -8.40 6.88 -24.50
N GLN A 664 -8.03 6.40 -25.68
CA GLN A 664 -8.44 5.11 -26.21
C GLN A 664 -7.30 4.11 -26.23
N ILE A 665 -7.60 2.86 -25.88
CA ILE A 665 -6.75 1.71 -26.06
C ILE A 665 -7.41 0.83 -27.11
N ILE A 666 -6.71 0.51 -28.18
CA ILE A 666 -7.15 -0.37 -29.26
C ILE A 666 -6.37 -1.67 -29.16
N ILE A 667 -7.05 -2.78 -29.03
CA ILE A 667 -6.44 -4.11 -28.91
C ILE A 667 -6.98 -4.98 -30.05
N ILE A 668 -6.08 -5.57 -30.83
CA ILE A 668 -6.43 -6.53 -31.87
C ILE A 668 -5.93 -7.91 -31.43
N SER A 669 -6.87 -8.85 -31.28
CA SER A 669 -6.58 -10.23 -30.89
C SER A 669 -6.94 -11.19 -32.03
N PRO A 670 -6.08 -12.20 -32.32
CA PRO A 670 -6.37 -13.21 -33.34
C PRO A 670 -7.37 -14.27 -32.87
N GLN A 671 -7.65 -14.38 -31.58
CA GLN A 671 -8.53 -15.42 -31.00
C GLN A 671 -9.32 -14.91 -29.79
N ASP A 672 -10.28 -15.71 -29.36
CA ASP A 672 -11.16 -15.41 -28.23
C ASP A 672 -10.47 -15.69 -26.87
N GLN A 673 -10.98 -15.07 -25.82
CA GLN A 673 -10.62 -15.30 -24.42
C GLN A 673 -9.12 -15.12 -24.16
N VAL A 674 -8.51 -14.08 -24.76
CA VAL A 674 -7.10 -13.75 -24.55
C VAL A 674 -6.97 -12.78 -23.39
N ASN A 675 -6.24 -13.20 -22.37
CA ASN A 675 -5.77 -12.32 -21.32
C ASN A 675 -4.70 -11.39 -21.88
N THR A 676 -4.95 -10.09 -21.88
CA THR A 676 -4.08 -9.07 -22.51
C THR A 676 -2.87 -8.68 -21.65
N THR A 677 -2.73 -9.25 -20.45
CA THR A 677 -1.73 -8.83 -19.44
C THR A 677 -1.91 -7.39 -18.90
N ILE A 678 -2.95 -6.68 -19.33
CA ILE A 678 -3.29 -5.34 -18.85
C ILE A 678 -4.17 -5.48 -17.61
N ALA A 679 -3.78 -4.81 -16.52
CA ALA A 679 -4.60 -4.77 -15.31
C ALA A 679 -6.00 -4.22 -15.60
N TYR A 680 -7.03 -4.99 -15.30
CA TYR A 680 -8.42 -4.55 -15.49
C TYR A 680 -8.75 -3.36 -14.60
N GLN A 681 -9.44 -2.38 -15.14
CA GLN A 681 -9.86 -1.18 -14.40
C GLN A 681 -11.37 -0.98 -14.59
N ASP A 682 -12.05 -0.57 -13.50
CA ASP A 682 -13.49 -0.25 -13.50
C ASP A 682 -13.85 1.01 -14.33
N ILE A 683 -12.85 1.71 -14.82
CA ILE A 683 -12.98 2.88 -15.72
C ILE A 683 -12.93 2.50 -17.20
N PHE A 684 -12.71 1.23 -17.51
CA PHE A 684 -12.75 0.74 -18.88
C PHE A 684 -14.18 0.68 -19.37
N ASP A 685 -14.43 1.28 -20.54
CA ASP A 685 -15.69 1.25 -21.25
C ASP A 685 -15.45 0.83 -22.67
N SER A 686 -16.16 -0.20 -23.13
CA SER A 686 -16.04 -0.75 -24.47
C SER A 686 -17.41 -1.09 -25.02
N SER A 687 -17.58 -0.96 -26.35
CA SER A 687 -18.75 -1.50 -27.06
C SER A 687 -18.72 -3.02 -27.10
N GLU A 688 -17.54 -3.60 -27.11
CA GLU A 688 -17.32 -5.03 -27.06
C GLU A 688 -17.35 -5.53 -25.61
N LYS A 689 -17.74 -6.79 -25.45
CA LYS A 689 -17.79 -7.40 -24.12
C LYS A 689 -16.37 -7.68 -23.63
N ILE A 690 -15.96 -6.99 -22.58
CA ILE A 690 -14.68 -7.19 -21.89
C ILE A 690 -14.91 -7.82 -20.52
N HIS A 691 -13.98 -8.62 -20.07
CA HIS A 691 -14.03 -9.32 -18.80
C HIS A 691 -12.80 -9.03 -17.95
N SER A 692 -12.94 -9.17 -16.64
CA SER A 692 -11.83 -9.26 -15.71
C SER A 692 -11.58 -10.72 -15.37
N VAL A 693 -10.44 -11.25 -15.76
CA VAL A 693 -10.02 -12.60 -15.40
C VAL A 693 -8.68 -12.46 -14.64
N HIS A 694 -8.59 -12.96 -13.43
CA HIS A 694 -7.44 -12.81 -12.52
C HIS A 694 -6.97 -11.35 -12.36
N ASN A 695 -7.91 -10.40 -12.30
CA ASN A 695 -7.65 -8.95 -12.28
C ASN A 695 -7.03 -8.38 -13.56
N LEU A 696 -6.94 -9.15 -14.62
CA LEU A 696 -6.44 -8.74 -15.92
C LEU A 696 -7.59 -8.62 -16.93
N LEU A 697 -7.36 -7.82 -17.95
CA LEU A 697 -8.34 -7.58 -19.02
C LEU A 697 -8.31 -8.73 -20.02
N GLU A 698 -9.45 -9.40 -20.19
CA GLU A 698 -9.68 -10.40 -21.23
C GLU A 698 -10.46 -9.80 -22.41
N VAL A 699 -10.05 -10.13 -23.62
CA VAL A 699 -10.68 -9.71 -24.89
C VAL A 699 -10.95 -10.91 -25.79
N ASN A 700 -11.91 -10.73 -26.71
CA ASN A 700 -12.21 -11.71 -27.76
C ASN A 700 -11.49 -11.38 -29.06
N SER A 701 -11.59 -12.27 -30.05
CA SER A 701 -11.03 -12.10 -31.38
C SER A 701 -11.56 -10.85 -32.08
N GLY A 702 -10.69 -10.19 -32.85
CA GLY A 702 -10.99 -8.96 -33.56
C GLY A 702 -10.45 -7.72 -32.86
N GLU A 703 -11.06 -6.57 -33.19
CA GLU A 703 -10.67 -5.26 -32.67
C GLU A 703 -11.53 -4.89 -31.45
N THR A 704 -10.91 -4.70 -30.30
CA THR A 704 -11.56 -4.20 -29.08
C THR A 704 -11.11 -2.76 -28.81
N LYS A 705 -12.06 -1.82 -28.80
CA LYS A 705 -11.80 -0.40 -28.45
C LYS A 705 -12.25 -0.13 -27.03
N ILE A 706 -11.31 0.33 -26.21
CA ILE A 706 -11.53 0.68 -24.82
C ILE A 706 -11.34 2.17 -24.64
N THR A 707 -12.37 2.84 -24.12
CA THR A 707 -12.30 4.25 -23.74
C THR A 707 -12.17 4.36 -22.24
N LEU A 708 -11.36 5.30 -21.75
CA LEU A 708 -11.23 5.54 -20.31
C LEU A 708 -12.35 6.47 -19.85
N LYS A 709 -13.28 5.98 -19.06
CA LYS A 709 -14.31 6.78 -18.41
C LYS A 709 -13.98 6.99 -16.95
N TYR A 710 -13.96 8.23 -16.54
CA TYR A 710 -13.77 8.58 -15.13
C TYR A 710 -15.14 8.60 -14.44
N PRO A 711 -15.47 7.61 -13.58
CA PRO A 711 -16.74 7.57 -12.89
C PRO A 711 -16.89 8.81 -12.01
N TYR A 712 -18.10 9.35 -11.93
CA TYR A 712 -18.43 10.53 -11.14
C TYR A 712 -17.69 11.82 -11.54
N PHE A 713 -17.10 11.91 -12.76
CA PHE A 713 -16.50 13.16 -13.23
C PHE A 713 -17.49 14.33 -13.20
N TRP A 714 -18.69 14.14 -13.79
CA TRP A 714 -19.74 15.15 -13.80
C TRP A 714 -20.25 15.51 -12.40
N PRO A 715 -20.60 14.55 -11.51
CA PRO A 715 -20.88 14.87 -10.12
C PRO A 715 -19.74 15.64 -9.43
N GLY A 716 -18.50 15.27 -9.66
CA GLY A 716 -17.34 15.96 -9.11
C GLY A 716 -17.20 17.39 -9.62
N MET A 717 -17.43 17.62 -10.93
CA MET A 717 -17.44 18.94 -11.54
C MET A 717 -18.56 19.81 -10.98
N ILE A 718 -19.76 19.27 -10.82
CA ILE A 718 -20.90 19.97 -10.20
C ILE A 718 -20.54 20.39 -8.76
N VAL A 719 -19.96 19.49 -7.96
CA VAL A 719 -19.49 19.80 -6.60
C VAL A 719 -18.47 20.95 -6.61
N SER A 720 -17.50 20.93 -7.54
CA SER A 720 -16.52 22.01 -7.67
C SER A 720 -17.16 23.35 -8.06
N ILE A 721 -18.12 23.35 -9.00
CA ILE A 721 -18.86 24.55 -9.39
C ILE A 721 -19.62 25.11 -8.18
N PHE A 722 -20.34 24.27 -7.43
CA PHE A 722 -21.00 24.68 -6.18
C PHE A 722 -20.00 25.16 -5.14
N GLY A 723 -18.81 24.56 -5.09
CA GLY A 723 -17.70 25.03 -4.25
C GLY A 723 -17.27 26.46 -4.58
N VAL A 724 -17.09 26.77 -5.87
CA VAL A 724 -16.74 28.14 -6.34
C VAL A 724 -17.86 29.14 -6.05
N ILE A 725 -19.11 28.81 -6.40
CA ILE A 725 -20.26 29.64 -6.13
C ILE A 725 -20.42 29.84 -4.60
N GLY A 726 -20.31 28.78 -3.84
CA GLY A 726 -20.36 28.81 -2.38
C GLY A 726 -19.27 29.71 -1.78
N TRP A 727 -18.06 29.64 -2.29
CA TRP A 727 -16.95 30.51 -1.87
C TRP A 727 -17.22 31.99 -2.14
N ILE A 728 -17.75 32.32 -3.33
CA ILE A 728 -18.15 33.70 -3.65
C ILE A 728 -19.28 34.21 -2.75
N LEU A 729 -20.35 33.41 -2.62
CA LEU A 729 -21.49 33.75 -1.74
C LEU A 729 -21.07 33.86 -0.27
N PHE A 730 -20.21 32.98 0.20
CA PHE A 730 -19.63 33.04 1.52
C PHE A 730 -18.84 34.33 1.74
N GLY A 731 -18.05 34.75 0.75
CA GLY A 731 -17.36 36.05 0.78
C GLY A 731 -18.30 37.24 0.91
N VAL A 732 -19.39 37.29 0.12
CA VAL A 732 -20.42 38.30 0.17
C VAL A 732 -21.14 38.31 1.53
N TRP A 733 -21.53 37.13 2.03
CA TRP A 733 -22.17 36.98 3.32
C TRP A 733 -21.28 37.46 4.47
N MET A 734 -20.02 37.05 4.50
CA MET A 734 -19.05 37.47 5.51
C MET A 734 -18.80 38.99 5.46
N ARG A 735 -18.76 39.59 4.26
CA ARG A 735 -18.65 41.05 4.09
C ARG A 735 -19.85 41.78 4.67
N LYS A 736 -21.09 41.34 4.37
CA LYS A 736 -22.34 41.91 4.92
C LYS A 736 -22.36 41.84 6.44
N ARG A 737 -22.04 40.65 7.01
CA ARG A 737 -21.98 40.43 8.46
C ARG A 737 -20.94 41.35 9.15
N GLN A 738 -19.82 41.62 8.50
CA GLN A 738 -18.80 42.52 9.05
C GLN A 738 -19.26 43.98 9.06
N ILE A 739 -20.05 44.40 8.08
CA ILE A 739 -20.64 45.76 7.99
C ILE A 739 -21.69 45.94 9.10
N LEU A 740 -22.61 44.97 9.24
CA LEU A 740 -23.64 44.98 10.26
C LEU A 740 -23.09 44.99 11.68
N ASN A 741 -21.96 44.33 11.95
CA ASN A 741 -21.31 44.36 13.26
C ASN A 741 -20.49 45.62 13.55
N LYS A 742 -20.36 46.52 12.58
CA LYS A 742 -19.71 47.85 12.73
C LYS A 742 -20.69 49.00 12.87
N SER A 743 -21.94 48.85 12.37
CA SER A 743 -23.08 49.72 12.67
C SER A 743 -23.66 49.40 14.04
#